data_acc0f1b801dc5cf57b10f0660e9ba83c
#
_entry.id   acc0f1b801dc5cf57b10f0660e9ba83c
#
_cell.length_a   1.000
_cell.length_b   1.000
_cell.length_c   1.000
_cell.angle_alpha   90.00
_cell.angle_beta   90.00
_cell.angle_gamma   90.00
#
_symmetry.space_group_name_H-M   'P 1'
#
loop_
_entity.id
_entity.type
_entity.pdbx_description
1 polymer ?
#
loop_
_entity_poly.entity_id
_entity_poly.type
_entity_poly.pdbx_seq_one_letter_code
_entity_poly.pdbx_strand_id
1 'polypeptide(L)'
;MSATFQEPVGRRSFLRLATLAGGGLVLGYYVRPSGMAQVAKPDVEKTDGLFIPNAFIRIAADGSVTVYSPRPEVGQGIKTSLPMIIAEELGADWKRVSVVSAPLNAAYGPQFAGGSMSTPMSYTAMRQVGAAARTMLVEAAAQTWGVPASECVAQEGAVRHAASGRSLAFGDLVAKASALPVPAEGSVVLKDPKGFTLLGRRIGGVDNPKVVTGQPLFGIDQKRPGMVHAVYEKSPVWGARPLDANLDHVRGLPGVVDAFTIDRTVPAGQLTGLVPGVAIVATSTWAALSARNELKVNWEAGRLPNSSWDDFARQARELAAAPAGSPGVSQDRTDGDVDKAFAGAAHVLEAAYAYPFISHANLEPQNCLVHVQGDKAEIWAPTQNPDGARSLAAQVLGFAPENVTVNITRIGGGFGRRLDSDPVAEAAAISQRLGVPVKLLWDRADDLQHDHYRPGGFHFLKGAVDPQGSLSALRSHHVSFGSNTGADEYPARFVPNYALLSSTLDNGVPQGPWRAPGSCTYAWVICSFLDELAHAAGRDPVEFNLALLGTRDTVPGTGPRGRPYNAARMRNVLRQVAEKSGWGRALPRGRGLGLGYFFSHQGYIAEVAEVTVTPAGELRVDRVVAAVDVGSQIVNLSGAENQVQGSITDGLSAAWRQELDIRQGRVVQSNFHEYPMLRIADAPRSIEIHFVKTDYPPTGLGEPALPPLAPAVCNAIFAATGKRVRQLPISRTDLSWS
;
A
#
# COMPACT_ATOMS: atom_id res chain seq x y z
N MET A 1 18.67 -1.05 36.28
CA MET A 1 19.20 0.30 36.08
C MET A 1 18.27 0.98 35.06
N SER A 2 17.49 1.94 35.55
CA SER A 2 16.52 2.68 34.78
C SER A 2 17.23 3.73 33.95
N ALA A 3 17.22 3.62 32.63
CA ALA A 3 17.64 4.69 31.75
C ALA A 3 16.40 5.45 31.27
N THR A 4 16.20 6.61 31.81
CA THR A 4 15.25 7.63 31.37
C THR A 4 15.67 8.16 30.00
N PHE A 5 14.92 7.82 28.97
CA PHE A 5 15.05 8.44 27.67
C PHE A 5 14.34 9.81 27.68
N GLN A 6 15.08 10.86 28.01
CA GLN A 6 14.72 12.26 27.78
C GLN A 6 15.72 12.86 26.78
N GLU A 7 15.57 12.54 25.49
CA GLU A 7 16.09 13.36 24.40
C GLU A 7 15.11 13.30 23.23
N PRO A 8 14.88 14.39 22.51
CA PRO A 8 13.98 14.41 21.36
C PRO A 8 14.57 13.54 20.25
N VAL A 9 13.83 12.51 19.89
CA VAL A 9 14.21 11.59 18.80
C VAL A 9 14.32 12.38 17.50
N GLY A 10 15.52 12.55 16.99
CA GLY A 10 15.78 13.24 15.74
C GLY A 10 15.07 12.56 14.55
N ARG A 11 14.71 13.33 13.52
CA ARG A 11 14.01 12.89 12.30
C ARG A 11 14.60 11.62 11.66
N ARG A 12 15.91 11.39 11.75
CA ARG A 12 16.59 10.16 11.27
C ARG A 12 16.22 8.91 12.07
N SER A 13 16.04 9.05 13.38
CA SER A 13 15.64 7.95 14.26
C SER A 13 14.17 7.55 14.05
N PHE A 14 13.32 8.52 13.68
CA PHE A 14 11.92 8.28 13.33
C PHE A 14 11.79 7.48 12.02
N LEU A 15 12.53 7.81 10.98
CA LEU A 15 12.52 7.05 9.71
C LEU A 15 13.07 5.63 9.88
N ARG A 16 14.13 5.42 10.67
CA ARG A 16 14.63 4.08 11.01
C ARG A 16 13.63 3.26 11.83
N LEU A 17 12.87 3.89 12.72
CA LEU A 17 11.80 3.23 13.48
C LEU A 17 10.57 2.90 12.61
N ALA A 18 10.26 3.72 11.62
CA ALA A 18 9.16 3.47 10.69
C ALA A 18 9.46 2.34 9.68
N THR A 19 10.74 2.14 9.32
CA THR A 19 11.19 1.02 8.46
C THR A 19 11.36 -0.29 9.23
N LEU A 20 11.64 -0.23 10.54
CA LEU A 20 11.81 -1.42 11.38
C LEU A 20 10.53 -1.92 12.05
N ALA A 21 9.47 -1.08 12.08
CA ALA A 21 8.18 -1.44 12.65
C ALA A 21 7.12 -1.50 11.56
N GLY A 22 6.96 -2.66 10.96
CA GLY A 22 5.85 -2.92 10.05
C GLY A 22 4.53 -2.40 10.64
N GLY A 23 4.01 -1.30 10.08
CA GLY A 23 2.64 -0.79 10.29
C GLY A 23 2.22 -0.31 11.69
N GLY A 24 3.10 -0.28 12.69
CA GLY A 24 2.72 -0.19 14.10
C GLY A 24 2.88 1.14 14.85
N LEU A 25 3.56 2.16 14.34
CA LEU A 25 4.08 3.24 15.20
C LEU A 25 3.50 4.64 15.01
N VAL A 26 2.47 4.85 14.22
CA VAL A 26 2.03 6.20 13.84
C VAL A 26 0.97 6.81 14.75
N LEU A 27 0.24 6.03 15.54
CA LEU A 27 -0.85 6.55 16.38
C LEU A 27 -0.42 7.31 17.66
N GLY A 28 0.83 7.16 18.11
CA GLY A 28 1.32 7.81 19.34
C GLY A 28 1.79 9.26 19.18
N TYR A 29 2.02 9.73 17.96
CA TYR A 29 2.68 11.02 17.72
C TYR A 29 1.74 12.18 17.38
N TYR A 30 0.48 11.91 17.11
CA TYR A 30 -0.50 12.95 16.75
C TYR A 30 -1.23 13.61 17.94
N VAL A 31 -0.87 13.25 19.18
CA VAL A 31 -1.53 13.79 20.38
C VAL A 31 -0.78 14.98 21.02
N ARG A 32 0.35 15.41 20.46
CA ARG A 32 0.99 16.68 20.84
C ARG A 32 1.68 17.36 19.65
N PRO A 33 1.05 18.30 18.99
CA PRO A 33 1.77 19.32 18.27
C PRO A 33 2.11 20.52 19.17
N SER A 34 2.94 20.34 20.15
CA SER A 34 3.69 21.47 20.70
C SER A 34 4.90 21.66 19.78
N GLY A 35 4.69 22.36 18.67
CA GLY A 35 5.74 22.64 17.70
C GLY A 35 5.33 22.67 16.24
N MET A 36 4.05 22.76 15.89
CA MET A 36 3.73 23.43 14.65
C MET A 36 4.11 24.89 14.87
N ALA A 37 5.31 25.27 14.40
CA ALA A 37 5.56 26.64 14.07
C ALA A 37 4.29 27.14 13.40
N GLN A 38 3.78 28.31 13.80
CA GLN A 38 2.77 29.05 13.04
C GLN A 38 3.08 28.76 11.58
N VAL A 39 2.14 28.10 10.86
CA VAL A 39 2.33 27.84 9.44
C VAL A 39 2.66 29.19 8.86
N ALA A 40 3.95 29.42 8.60
CA ALA A 40 4.39 30.67 8.02
C ALA A 40 3.47 30.79 6.81
N LYS A 41 2.73 31.91 6.73
CA LYS A 41 2.00 32.21 5.51
C LYS A 41 3.01 31.94 4.41
N PRO A 42 2.75 31.01 3.47
CA PRO A 42 3.67 30.85 2.35
C PRO A 42 3.93 32.28 1.86
N ASP A 43 5.17 32.64 1.52
CA ASP A 43 5.47 33.92 0.87
C ASP A 43 4.63 34.00 -0.40
N VAL A 44 3.40 34.39 -0.21
CA VAL A 44 2.42 34.55 -1.28
C VAL A 44 2.66 35.99 -1.73
N GLU A 45 3.22 36.18 -2.92
CA GLU A 45 3.02 37.39 -3.68
C GLU A 45 1.59 37.87 -3.44
N LYS A 46 1.41 39.17 -3.10
CA LYS A 46 0.10 39.78 -2.89
C LYS A 46 -0.79 39.48 -4.09
N THR A 47 -1.55 38.40 -4.02
CA THR A 47 -2.52 38.05 -5.03
C THR A 47 -3.83 38.69 -4.65
N ASP A 48 -4.06 39.89 -5.17
CA ASP A 48 -5.33 40.61 -5.02
C ASP A 48 -6.50 39.69 -5.45
N GLY A 49 -7.47 39.50 -4.56
CA GLY A 49 -8.67 38.74 -4.84
C GLY A 49 -8.67 37.26 -4.49
N LEU A 50 -7.74 36.77 -3.65
CA LEU A 50 -7.74 35.39 -3.16
C LEU A 50 -7.84 35.32 -1.63
N PHE A 51 -8.71 34.44 -1.13
CA PHE A 51 -8.73 34.05 0.28
C PHE A 51 -7.97 32.74 0.48
N ILE A 52 -6.89 32.79 1.28
CA ILE A 52 -5.98 31.68 1.55
C ILE A 52 -5.92 31.44 3.07
N PRO A 53 -6.89 30.72 3.65
CA PRO A 53 -6.96 30.48 5.09
C PRO A 53 -5.84 29.58 5.62
N ASN A 54 -5.30 28.72 4.75
CA ASN A 54 -4.24 27.74 5.07
C ASN A 54 -3.57 27.24 3.78
N ALA A 55 -2.56 26.38 3.90
CA ALA A 55 -1.87 25.82 2.73
C ALA A 55 -2.76 25.00 1.77
N PHE A 56 -3.86 24.44 2.27
CA PHE A 56 -4.70 23.50 1.51
C PHE A 56 -5.82 24.14 0.67
N ILE A 57 -6.23 25.38 0.98
CA ILE A 57 -7.42 26.00 0.38
C ILE A 57 -7.07 27.36 -0.20
N ARG A 58 -7.58 27.61 -1.42
CA ARG A 58 -7.67 28.94 -2.04
C ARG A 58 -9.09 29.16 -2.54
N ILE A 59 -9.66 30.32 -2.24
CA ILE A 59 -10.98 30.74 -2.73
C ILE A 59 -10.81 32.03 -3.50
N ALA A 60 -11.24 32.03 -4.76
CA ALA A 60 -11.17 33.21 -5.63
C ALA A 60 -12.41 34.10 -5.50
N ALA A 61 -12.32 35.33 -5.99
CA ALA A 61 -13.42 36.31 -5.97
C ALA A 61 -14.65 35.84 -6.79
N ASP A 62 -14.47 34.96 -7.77
CA ASP A 62 -15.58 34.32 -8.49
C ASP A 62 -16.26 33.20 -7.70
N GLY A 63 -15.75 32.88 -6.50
CA GLY A 63 -16.23 31.81 -5.63
C GLY A 63 -15.71 30.42 -5.99
N SER A 64 -14.80 30.26 -6.96
CA SER A 64 -14.13 28.99 -7.22
C SER A 64 -13.19 28.62 -6.08
N VAL A 65 -13.13 27.32 -5.75
CA VAL A 65 -12.34 26.79 -4.64
C VAL A 65 -11.27 25.87 -5.20
N THR A 66 -9.99 26.16 -4.90
CA THR A 66 -8.89 25.24 -5.19
C THR A 66 -8.48 24.53 -3.90
N VAL A 67 -8.43 23.20 -3.95
CA VAL A 67 -7.96 22.35 -2.83
C VAL A 67 -6.70 21.62 -3.24
N TYR A 68 -5.66 21.72 -2.42
CA TYR A 68 -4.41 21.02 -2.59
C TYR A 68 -4.47 19.66 -1.90
N SER A 69 -4.41 18.58 -2.69
CA SER A 69 -4.37 17.19 -2.18
C SER A 69 -2.95 16.83 -1.78
N PRO A 70 -2.68 16.51 -0.50
CA PRO A 70 -1.32 16.35 0.00
C PRO A 70 -0.70 14.97 -0.27
N ARG A 71 -1.50 13.96 -0.61
CA ARG A 71 -1.03 12.58 -0.73
C ARG A 71 -0.80 12.18 -2.19
N PRO A 72 0.25 11.37 -2.49
CA PRO A 72 0.43 10.80 -3.82
C PRO A 72 -0.78 9.99 -4.27
N GLU A 73 -1.19 10.16 -5.53
CA GLU A 73 -2.30 9.43 -6.15
C GLU A 73 -1.75 8.28 -7.00
N VAL A 74 -1.97 7.05 -6.53
CA VAL A 74 -1.48 5.82 -7.17
C VAL A 74 -2.60 4.99 -7.82
N GLY A 75 -3.79 5.59 -7.97
CA GLY A 75 -5.02 4.94 -8.43
C GLY A 75 -6.00 4.59 -7.30
N GLN A 76 -5.64 4.88 -6.03
CA GLN A 76 -6.49 4.60 -4.87
C GLN A 76 -7.60 5.65 -4.64
N GLY A 77 -7.60 6.76 -5.39
CA GLY A 77 -8.63 7.79 -5.32
C GLY A 77 -8.45 8.81 -4.18
N ILE A 78 -7.28 8.86 -3.55
CA ILE A 78 -7.03 9.76 -2.41
C ILE A 78 -7.02 11.24 -2.81
N LYS A 79 -6.62 11.55 -4.05
CA LYS A 79 -6.68 12.90 -4.63
C LYS A 79 -8.11 13.44 -4.74
N THR A 80 -9.11 12.56 -4.74
CA THR A 80 -10.52 12.93 -4.67
C THR A 80 -11.02 12.93 -3.24
N SER A 81 -10.72 11.89 -2.47
CA SER A 81 -11.31 11.65 -1.16
C SER A 81 -10.90 12.68 -0.10
N LEU A 82 -9.60 13.06 -0.01
CA LEU A 82 -9.18 14.06 0.98
C LEU A 82 -9.77 15.46 0.70
N PRO A 83 -9.77 15.97 -0.55
CA PRO A 83 -10.50 17.20 -0.87
C PRO A 83 -11.99 17.16 -0.57
N MET A 84 -12.67 16.01 -0.70
CA MET A 84 -14.07 15.88 -0.32
C MET A 84 -14.29 16.16 1.18
N ILE A 85 -13.35 15.72 2.06
CA ILE A 85 -13.43 15.99 3.50
C ILE A 85 -13.33 17.50 3.77
N ILE A 86 -12.41 18.18 3.11
CA ILE A 86 -12.25 19.64 3.22
C ILE A 86 -13.50 20.36 2.70
N ALA A 87 -14.00 19.97 1.52
CA ALA A 87 -15.16 20.59 0.87
C ALA A 87 -16.44 20.40 1.69
N GLU A 88 -16.64 19.22 2.30
CA GLU A 88 -17.76 18.95 3.21
C GLU A 88 -17.74 19.92 4.39
N GLU A 89 -16.63 20.00 5.11
CA GLU A 89 -16.51 20.86 6.29
C GLU A 89 -16.60 22.34 5.93
N LEU A 90 -16.02 22.74 4.80
CA LEU A 90 -16.11 24.12 4.29
C LEU A 90 -17.56 24.50 3.89
N GLY A 91 -18.36 23.54 3.44
CA GLY A 91 -19.64 23.79 2.83
C GLY A 91 -19.54 24.28 1.39
N ALA A 92 -18.51 23.87 0.67
CA ALA A 92 -18.29 24.23 -0.73
C ALA A 92 -19.26 23.53 -1.68
N ASP A 93 -19.59 24.17 -2.80
CA ASP A 93 -20.18 23.48 -3.95
C ASP A 93 -19.11 22.65 -4.64
N TRP A 94 -19.20 21.31 -4.57
CA TRP A 94 -18.23 20.40 -5.15
C TRP A 94 -17.99 20.63 -6.65
N LYS A 95 -19.01 21.09 -7.38
CA LYS A 95 -18.89 21.39 -8.82
C LYS A 95 -17.94 22.57 -9.12
N ARG A 96 -17.71 23.42 -8.11
CA ARG A 96 -16.81 24.57 -8.19
C ARG A 96 -15.46 24.32 -7.49
N VAL A 97 -15.20 23.07 -7.09
CA VAL A 97 -13.93 22.67 -6.47
C VAL A 97 -12.97 22.13 -7.54
N SER A 98 -11.83 22.76 -7.66
CA SER A 98 -10.66 22.27 -8.42
C SER A 98 -9.66 21.62 -7.48
N VAL A 99 -9.12 20.45 -7.87
CA VAL A 99 -8.15 19.72 -7.06
C VAL A 99 -6.79 19.69 -7.73
N VAL A 100 -5.76 20.10 -6.99
CA VAL A 100 -4.35 20.11 -7.42
C VAL A 100 -3.53 19.19 -6.51
N SER A 101 -2.60 18.42 -7.07
CA SER A 101 -1.62 17.69 -6.25
C SER A 101 -0.67 18.69 -5.59
N ALA A 102 -0.50 18.60 -4.28
CA ALA A 102 0.43 19.46 -3.56
C ALA A 102 1.87 19.09 -3.90
N PRO A 103 2.77 20.05 -4.11
CA PRO A 103 4.20 19.78 -4.19
C PRO A 103 4.72 19.28 -2.84
N LEU A 104 5.88 18.64 -2.82
CA LEU A 104 6.50 18.22 -1.57
C LEU A 104 6.86 19.44 -0.71
N ASN A 105 6.12 19.63 0.39
CA ASN A 105 6.33 20.75 1.31
C ASN A 105 5.85 20.39 2.72
N ALA A 106 6.62 20.77 3.73
CA ALA A 106 6.32 20.50 5.14
C ALA A 106 4.97 21.08 5.62
N ALA A 107 4.45 22.13 4.97
CA ALA A 107 3.16 22.75 5.27
C ALA A 107 1.96 21.79 5.09
N TYR A 108 2.13 20.74 4.28
CA TYR A 108 1.11 19.72 4.05
C TYR A 108 1.21 18.51 5.00
N GLY A 109 2.16 18.52 5.93
CA GLY A 109 2.46 17.38 6.77
C GLY A 109 3.08 16.20 5.98
N PRO A 110 3.01 14.98 6.51
CA PRO A 110 3.58 13.82 5.82
C PRO A 110 2.89 13.55 4.48
N GLN A 111 3.65 13.54 3.40
CA GLN A 111 3.16 13.28 2.04
C GLN A 111 3.61 11.89 1.58
N PHE A 112 2.94 10.88 2.09
CA PHE A 112 3.27 9.46 1.89
C PHE A 112 2.00 8.67 1.53
N ALA A 113 2.10 7.72 0.61
CA ALA A 113 1.02 6.81 0.23
C ALA A 113 1.46 5.35 0.41
N GLY A 114 1.05 4.72 1.50
CA GLY A 114 1.35 3.33 1.83
C GLY A 114 0.67 2.91 3.13
N GLY A 115 0.58 1.60 3.37
CA GLY A 115 0.00 1.03 4.59
C GLY A 115 -1.45 1.39 4.86
N SER A 116 -2.20 1.82 3.82
CA SER A 116 -3.57 2.32 3.94
C SER A 116 -3.73 3.49 4.92
N MET A 117 -2.65 4.24 5.19
CA MET A 117 -2.61 5.26 6.24
C MET A 117 -3.11 6.63 5.79
N SER A 118 -3.35 6.86 4.50
CA SER A 118 -3.73 8.21 4.02
C SER A 118 -5.02 8.73 4.65
N THR A 119 -6.07 7.91 4.75
CA THR A 119 -7.34 8.31 5.39
C THR A 119 -7.19 8.46 6.91
N PRO A 120 -6.74 7.46 7.69
CA PRO A 120 -6.67 7.58 9.15
C PRO A 120 -5.75 8.72 9.62
N MET A 121 -4.66 8.97 8.91
CA MET A 121 -3.74 10.08 9.26
C MET A 121 -4.26 11.46 8.89
N SER A 122 -5.19 11.58 7.95
CA SER A 122 -5.61 12.86 7.40
C SER A 122 -7.05 13.24 7.72
N TYR A 123 -7.91 12.29 8.09
CA TYR A 123 -9.36 12.52 8.21
C TYR A 123 -9.69 13.69 9.13
N THR A 124 -9.22 13.68 10.38
CA THR A 124 -9.50 14.74 11.36
C THR A 124 -8.83 16.06 10.97
N ALA A 125 -7.57 16.01 10.51
CA ALA A 125 -6.85 17.20 10.10
C ALA A 125 -7.51 17.91 8.91
N MET A 126 -7.97 17.16 7.90
CA MET A 126 -8.67 17.73 6.74
C MET A 126 -10.04 18.31 7.12
N ARG A 127 -10.73 17.71 8.09
CA ARG A 127 -11.94 18.30 8.66
C ARG A 127 -11.65 19.64 9.34
N GLN A 128 -10.61 19.72 10.16
CA GLN A 128 -10.18 20.96 10.84
C GLN A 128 -9.81 22.05 9.84
N VAL A 129 -9.07 21.70 8.78
CA VAL A 129 -8.70 22.61 7.68
C VAL A 129 -9.94 23.25 7.03
N GLY A 130 -10.96 22.43 6.68
CA GLY A 130 -12.20 22.92 6.09
C GLY A 130 -13.04 23.75 7.06
N ALA A 131 -13.13 23.31 8.33
CA ALA A 131 -13.88 23.99 9.40
C ALA A 131 -13.26 25.37 9.73
N ALA A 132 -11.94 25.49 9.74
CA ALA A 132 -11.27 26.79 9.96
C ALA A 132 -11.65 27.82 8.88
N ALA A 133 -11.58 27.43 7.62
CA ALA A 133 -11.98 28.28 6.50
C ALA A 133 -13.49 28.63 6.55
N ARG A 134 -14.35 27.65 6.88
CA ARG A 134 -15.77 27.90 7.12
C ARG A 134 -16.01 28.95 8.20
N THR A 135 -15.35 28.82 9.33
CA THR A 135 -15.48 29.75 10.46
C THR A 135 -15.16 31.18 10.04
N MET A 136 -14.10 31.39 9.28
CA MET A 136 -13.70 32.72 8.79
C MET A 136 -14.74 33.29 7.81
N LEU A 137 -15.29 32.49 6.90
CA LEU A 137 -16.33 32.93 5.96
C LEU A 137 -17.64 33.26 6.68
N VAL A 138 -18.06 32.45 7.65
CA VAL A 138 -19.25 32.67 8.45
C VAL A 138 -19.11 33.95 9.27
N GLU A 139 -17.97 34.16 9.90
CA GLU A 139 -17.70 35.39 10.65
C GLU A 139 -17.71 36.63 9.75
N ALA A 140 -17.09 36.56 8.56
CA ALA A 140 -17.12 37.66 7.59
C ALA A 140 -18.54 38.03 7.17
N ALA A 141 -19.43 37.05 6.94
CA ALA A 141 -20.82 37.28 6.61
C ALA A 141 -21.61 37.86 7.79
N ALA A 142 -21.45 37.27 9.00
CA ALA A 142 -22.10 37.72 10.21
C ALA A 142 -21.78 39.19 10.53
N GLN A 143 -20.50 39.59 10.45
CA GLN A 143 -20.08 40.97 10.60
C GLN A 143 -20.61 41.88 9.49
N THR A 144 -20.80 41.37 8.27
CA THR A 144 -21.38 42.15 7.15
C THR A 144 -22.86 42.44 7.39
N TRP A 145 -23.55 41.51 8.02
CA TRP A 145 -24.98 41.63 8.26
C TRP A 145 -25.32 42.19 9.64
N GLY A 146 -24.37 42.29 10.56
CA GLY A 146 -24.58 42.68 11.96
C GLY A 146 -25.41 41.67 12.73
N VAL A 147 -25.20 40.36 12.51
CA VAL A 147 -25.94 39.27 13.15
C VAL A 147 -24.94 38.31 13.85
N PRO A 148 -25.40 37.49 14.81
CA PRO A 148 -24.56 36.47 15.42
C PRO A 148 -24.09 35.42 14.39
N ALA A 149 -22.83 35.02 14.46
CA ALA A 149 -22.27 33.99 13.58
C ALA A 149 -22.99 32.64 13.73
N SER A 150 -23.55 32.34 14.89
CA SER A 150 -24.35 31.15 15.17
C SER A 150 -25.65 31.04 14.37
N GLU A 151 -26.14 32.14 13.80
CA GLU A 151 -27.34 32.19 12.97
C GLU A 151 -27.00 32.03 11.47
N CYS A 152 -25.69 31.94 11.14
CA CYS A 152 -25.19 31.86 9.78
C CYS A 152 -24.71 30.45 9.46
N VAL A 153 -25.05 29.93 8.29
CA VAL A 153 -24.67 28.58 7.83
C VAL A 153 -23.97 28.67 6.47
N ALA A 154 -22.78 28.07 6.39
CA ALA A 154 -22.08 27.88 5.12
C ALA A 154 -22.51 26.59 4.44
N GLN A 155 -23.06 26.70 3.23
CA GLN A 155 -23.55 25.59 2.43
C GLN A 155 -23.54 25.94 0.93
N GLU A 156 -23.18 24.96 0.08
CA GLU A 156 -23.20 25.10 -1.38
C GLU A 156 -22.45 26.33 -1.91
N GLY A 157 -21.29 26.64 -1.32
CA GLY A 157 -20.45 27.76 -1.75
C GLY A 157 -20.93 29.16 -1.34
N ALA A 158 -21.88 29.25 -0.41
CA ALA A 158 -22.44 30.50 0.12
C ALA A 158 -22.63 30.43 1.64
N VAL A 159 -22.63 31.59 2.30
CA VAL A 159 -23.10 31.75 3.68
C VAL A 159 -24.52 32.30 3.65
N ARG A 160 -25.42 31.70 4.45
CA ARG A 160 -26.85 32.06 4.52
C ARG A 160 -27.25 32.39 5.96
N HIS A 161 -28.11 33.39 6.09
CA HIS A 161 -28.80 33.71 7.34
C HIS A 161 -30.28 33.49 7.17
N ALA A 162 -30.77 32.36 7.71
CA ALA A 162 -32.15 31.88 7.45
C ALA A 162 -33.21 32.88 7.91
N ALA A 163 -33.06 33.51 9.06
CA ALA A 163 -34.03 34.45 9.66
C ALA A 163 -34.30 35.68 8.79
N SER A 164 -33.33 36.14 8.01
CA SER A 164 -33.50 37.31 7.11
C SER A 164 -33.51 36.95 5.62
N GLY A 165 -33.32 35.67 5.26
CA GLY A 165 -33.24 35.26 3.87
C GLY A 165 -31.97 35.72 3.10
N ARG A 166 -31.02 36.40 3.79
CA ARG A 166 -29.82 36.92 3.17
C ARG A 166 -28.84 35.81 2.84
N SER A 167 -28.11 35.97 1.71
CA SER A 167 -27.07 35.05 1.27
C SER A 167 -25.92 35.83 0.64
N LEU A 168 -24.67 35.40 0.90
CA LEU A 168 -23.46 35.91 0.24
C LEU A 168 -22.66 34.70 -0.28
N ALA A 169 -22.24 34.72 -1.54
CA ALA A 169 -21.36 33.73 -2.09
C ALA A 169 -19.98 33.81 -1.43
N PHE A 170 -19.23 32.72 -1.41
CA PHE A 170 -17.86 32.71 -0.86
C PHE A 170 -16.97 33.77 -1.50
N GLY A 171 -17.14 33.99 -2.82
CA GLY A 171 -16.38 35.03 -3.55
C GLY A 171 -16.61 36.44 -3.02
N ASP A 172 -17.84 36.77 -2.60
CA ASP A 172 -18.20 38.09 -2.04
C ASP A 172 -17.57 38.33 -0.68
N LEU A 173 -17.18 37.25 0.00
CA LEU A 173 -16.60 37.27 1.36
C LEU A 173 -15.08 37.26 1.39
N VAL A 174 -14.42 37.01 0.25
CA VAL A 174 -12.95 36.81 0.15
C VAL A 174 -12.17 37.93 0.81
N ALA A 175 -12.46 39.20 0.45
CA ALA A 175 -11.72 40.34 0.97
C ALA A 175 -11.86 40.48 2.50
N LYS A 176 -13.08 40.33 3.02
CA LYS A 176 -13.35 40.46 4.45
C LYS A 176 -12.81 39.28 5.26
N ALA A 177 -13.01 38.05 4.75
CA ALA A 177 -12.48 36.84 5.39
C ALA A 177 -10.95 36.85 5.47
N SER A 178 -10.26 37.36 4.44
CA SER A 178 -8.79 37.48 4.41
C SER A 178 -8.22 38.44 5.50
N ALA A 179 -9.04 39.36 5.97
CA ALA A 179 -8.66 40.28 7.05
C ALA A 179 -8.84 39.69 8.46
N LEU A 180 -9.56 38.58 8.60
CA LEU A 180 -9.81 37.91 9.88
C LEU A 180 -8.63 37.06 10.33
N PRO A 181 -8.40 36.91 11.64
CA PRO A 181 -7.41 35.97 12.15
C PRO A 181 -7.81 34.54 11.84
N VAL A 182 -6.82 33.70 11.51
CA VAL A 182 -7.03 32.25 11.37
C VAL A 182 -7.35 31.69 12.76
N PRO A 183 -8.44 30.90 12.93
CA PRO A 183 -8.79 30.27 14.20
C PRO A 183 -7.65 29.42 14.75
N ALA A 184 -7.49 29.40 16.06
CA ALA A 184 -6.50 28.55 16.72
C ALA A 184 -6.81 27.06 16.47
N GLU A 185 -5.80 26.24 16.44
CA GLU A 185 -5.94 24.81 16.30
C GLU A 185 -6.83 24.24 17.43
N GLY A 186 -7.77 23.36 17.08
CA GLY A 186 -8.71 22.77 18.04
C GLY A 186 -9.87 23.68 18.51
N SER A 187 -9.88 24.98 18.13
CA SER A 187 -10.97 25.89 18.50
C SER A 187 -12.19 25.81 17.56
N VAL A 188 -12.06 25.16 16.42
CA VAL A 188 -13.12 25.08 15.41
C VAL A 188 -14.12 23.95 15.72
N VAL A 189 -15.40 24.20 15.51
CA VAL A 189 -16.47 23.22 15.65
C VAL A 189 -16.60 22.45 14.33
N LEU A 190 -16.44 21.12 14.39
CA LEU A 190 -16.64 20.24 13.24
C LEU A 190 -18.13 19.98 13.02
N LYS A 191 -18.53 19.73 11.77
CA LYS A 191 -19.91 19.31 11.44
C LYS A 191 -20.23 17.95 12.07
N ASP A 192 -21.48 17.74 12.48
CA ASP A 192 -21.96 16.40 12.84
C ASP A 192 -21.94 15.50 11.58
N PRO A 193 -21.34 14.30 11.64
CA PRO A 193 -21.35 13.37 10.53
C PRO A 193 -22.74 13.00 9.99
N LYS A 194 -23.78 13.09 10.83
CA LYS A 194 -25.18 12.89 10.42
C LYS A 194 -25.66 13.93 9.42
N GLY A 195 -25.04 15.12 9.41
CA GLY A 195 -25.35 16.22 8.50
C GLY A 195 -24.50 16.25 7.23
N PHE A 196 -23.67 15.24 6.97
CA PHE A 196 -22.85 15.21 5.77
C PHE A 196 -23.69 15.07 4.50
N THR A 197 -23.36 15.88 3.50
CA THR A 197 -24.06 15.92 2.22
C THR A 197 -23.22 15.45 1.04
N LEU A 198 -21.89 15.48 1.17
CA LEU A 198 -20.93 15.07 0.16
C LEU A 198 -20.26 13.73 0.52
N LEU A 199 -19.85 13.55 1.78
CA LEU A 199 -19.20 12.32 2.22
C LEU A 199 -20.18 11.14 2.21
N GLY A 200 -19.70 9.97 1.78
CA GLY A 200 -20.53 8.77 1.60
C GLY A 200 -21.20 8.65 0.26
N ARG A 201 -21.12 9.69 -0.60
CA ARG A 201 -21.65 9.63 -1.96
C ARG A 201 -20.67 9.00 -2.94
N ARG A 202 -21.18 8.58 -4.11
CA ARG A 202 -20.40 8.11 -5.26
C ARG A 202 -19.93 9.32 -6.06
N ILE A 203 -18.67 9.71 -5.90
CA ILE A 203 -18.06 10.81 -6.65
C ILE A 203 -16.97 10.21 -7.55
N GLY A 204 -17.03 10.53 -8.84
CA GLY A 204 -16.00 10.14 -9.81
C GLY A 204 -14.63 10.76 -9.48
N GLY A 205 -13.56 10.06 -9.80
CA GLY A 205 -12.21 10.59 -9.57
C GLY A 205 -11.97 11.87 -10.34
N VAL A 206 -11.41 12.89 -9.68
CA VAL A 206 -11.19 14.24 -10.26
C VAL A 206 -10.31 14.24 -11.51
N ASP A 207 -9.46 13.25 -11.67
CA ASP A 207 -8.61 13.08 -12.84
C ASP A 207 -9.21 12.18 -13.94
N ASN A 208 -10.33 11.48 -13.67
CA ASN A 208 -10.90 10.49 -14.61
C ASN A 208 -11.11 11.03 -16.03
N PRO A 209 -11.70 12.25 -16.23
CA PRO A 209 -11.85 12.79 -17.58
C PRO A 209 -10.51 12.99 -18.30
N LYS A 210 -9.46 13.37 -17.57
CA LYS A 210 -8.13 13.56 -18.14
C LYS A 210 -7.45 12.22 -18.47
N VAL A 211 -7.62 11.22 -17.61
CA VAL A 211 -7.07 9.87 -17.82
C VAL A 211 -7.66 9.23 -19.08
N VAL A 212 -9.00 9.23 -19.23
CA VAL A 212 -9.66 8.57 -20.36
C VAL A 212 -9.48 9.31 -21.69
N THR A 213 -9.02 10.57 -21.65
CA THR A 213 -8.71 11.37 -22.85
C THR A 213 -7.20 11.44 -23.13
N GLY A 214 -6.37 10.72 -22.39
CA GLY A 214 -4.92 10.65 -22.62
C GLY A 214 -4.17 11.95 -22.32
N GLN A 215 -4.67 12.78 -21.39
CA GLN A 215 -3.94 14.00 -21.01
C GLN A 215 -2.71 13.66 -20.18
N PRO A 216 -1.60 14.44 -20.31
CA PRO A 216 -0.34 14.15 -19.66
C PRO A 216 -0.39 14.38 -18.15
N LEU A 217 -0.55 13.31 -17.37
CA LEU A 217 -0.65 13.33 -15.91
C LEU A 217 0.44 12.53 -15.22
N PHE A 218 0.97 11.50 -15.87
CA PHE A 218 1.85 10.50 -15.30
C PHE A 218 3.32 10.95 -15.37
N GLY A 219 4.20 10.26 -14.66
CA GLY A 219 5.63 10.50 -14.72
C GLY A 219 6.19 10.32 -16.13
N ILE A 220 5.72 9.26 -16.81
CA ILE A 220 6.11 8.97 -18.20
C ILE A 220 5.72 10.06 -19.20
N ASP A 221 4.75 10.90 -18.88
CA ASP A 221 4.27 11.99 -19.76
C ASP A 221 5.10 13.27 -19.62
N GLN A 222 5.90 13.40 -18.57
CA GLN A 222 6.58 14.66 -18.26
C GLN A 222 7.62 15.03 -19.33
N LYS A 223 7.61 16.30 -19.72
CA LYS A 223 8.53 16.86 -20.72
C LYS A 223 9.09 18.19 -20.24
N ARG A 224 10.35 18.48 -20.56
CA ARG A 224 11.02 19.77 -20.33
C ARG A 224 11.82 20.16 -21.56
N PRO A 225 11.94 21.48 -21.84
CA PRO A 225 12.80 21.96 -22.92
C PRO A 225 14.24 21.46 -22.76
N GLY A 226 14.86 21.04 -23.85
CA GLY A 226 16.24 20.56 -23.84
C GLY A 226 16.48 19.21 -23.18
N MET A 227 15.42 18.46 -22.80
CA MET A 227 15.60 17.17 -22.17
C MET A 227 16.17 16.12 -23.13
N VAL A 228 16.96 15.22 -22.55
CA VAL A 228 17.43 13.99 -23.18
C VAL A 228 16.73 12.77 -22.56
N HIS A 229 16.80 11.64 -23.27
CA HIS A 229 16.22 10.38 -22.82
C HIS A 229 17.32 9.43 -22.39
N ALA A 230 17.12 8.71 -21.30
CA ALA A 230 18.10 7.77 -20.79
C ALA A 230 17.48 6.41 -20.48
N VAL A 231 18.27 5.38 -20.68
CA VAL A 231 18.09 4.02 -20.14
C VAL A 231 19.30 3.67 -19.29
N TYR A 232 19.13 2.78 -18.33
CA TYR A 232 20.18 2.39 -17.40
C TYR A 232 20.29 0.88 -17.32
N GLU A 233 21.38 0.34 -17.90
CA GLU A 233 21.66 -1.09 -17.88
C GLU A 233 22.32 -1.49 -16.56
N LYS A 234 21.70 -2.42 -15.85
CA LYS A 234 22.20 -3.01 -14.60
C LYS A 234 22.59 -4.46 -14.82
N SER A 235 23.44 -4.97 -13.95
CA SER A 235 23.75 -6.39 -13.98
C SER A 235 22.49 -7.24 -13.74
N PRO A 236 22.25 -8.28 -14.53
CA PRO A 236 21.16 -9.23 -14.28
C PRO A 236 21.34 -10.00 -12.96
N VAL A 237 22.57 -10.04 -12.41
CA VAL A 237 22.87 -10.63 -11.11
C VAL A 237 23.10 -9.51 -10.10
N TRP A 238 22.33 -9.48 -9.06
CA TRP A 238 22.40 -8.43 -8.04
C TRP A 238 23.76 -8.30 -7.38
N GLY A 239 24.22 -7.07 -7.20
CA GLY A 239 25.47 -6.74 -6.54
C GLY A 239 26.72 -6.89 -7.41
N ALA A 240 26.60 -7.28 -8.69
CA ALA A 240 27.70 -7.29 -9.64
C ALA A 240 27.97 -5.89 -10.22
N ARG A 241 29.21 -5.64 -10.67
CA ARG A 241 29.66 -4.37 -11.23
C ARG A 241 30.11 -4.56 -12.67
N PRO A 242 29.96 -3.54 -13.53
CA PRO A 242 30.52 -3.61 -14.87
C PRO A 242 32.05 -3.55 -14.82
N LEU A 243 32.72 -4.49 -15.47
CA LEU A 243 34.16 -4.51 -15.64
C LEU A 243 34.60 -3.68 -16.85
N ASP A 244 33.91 -3.90 -17.97
CA ASP A 244 34.07 -3.16 -19.21
C ASP A 244 32.79 -3.18 -20.05
N ALA A 245 32.69 -2.29 -21.02
CA ALA A 245 31.59 -2.23 -21.98
C ALA A 245 32.04 -1.60 -23.30
N ASN A 246 31.36 -1.95 -24.41
CA ASN A 246 31.66 -1.43 -25.77
C ASN A 246 31.13 0.01 -25.97
N LEU A 247 31.44 0.93 -25.05
CA LEU A 247 30.88 2.28 -25.00
C LEU A 247 31.12 3.10 -26.27
N ASP A 248 32.30 2.99 -26.91
CA ASP A 248 32.61 3.75 -28.09
C ASP A 248 31.74 3.34 -29.29
N HIS A 249 31.43 2.03 -29.41
CA HIS A 249 30.45 1.57 -30.38
C HIS A 249 29.09 2.17 -30.14
N VAL A 250 28.61 2.11 -28.87
CA VAL A 250 27.30 2.64 -28.52
C VAL A 250 27.19 4.14 -28.74
N ARG A 251 28.22 4.92 -28.42
CA ARG A 251 28.26 6.36 -28.67
C ARG A 251 28.16 6.71 -30.17
N GLY A 252 28.63 5.83 -31.04
CA GLY A 252 28.56 6.00 -32.51
C GLY A 252 27.19 5.73 -33.14
N LEU A 253 26.22 5.21 -32.35
CA LEU A 253 24.91 4.84 -32.87
C LEU A 253 24.00 6.06 -33.11
N PRO A 254 23.07 6.00 -34.07
CA PRO A 254 22.20 7.11 -34.42
C PRO A 254 21.34 7.59 -33.22
N GLY A 255 21.40 8.88 -32.95
CA GLY A 255 20.61 9.52 -31.90
C GLY A 255 21.16 9.36 -30.47
N VAL A 256 22.27 8.65 -30.28
CA VAL A 256 22.98 8.58 -29.00
C VAL A 256 23.72 9.89 -28.76
N VAL A 257 23.58 10.42 -27.54
CA VAL A 257 24.25 11.64 -27.07
C VAL A 257 25.51 11.30 -26.29
N ASP A 258 25.44 10.31 -25.38
CA ASP A 258 26.57 9.78 -24.60
C ASP A 258 26.24 8.37 -24.07
N ALA A 259 27.26 7.61 -23.74
CA ALA A 259 27.18 6.35 -23.02
C ALA A 259 28.34 6.25 -22.01
N PHE A 260 28.07 5.89 -20.76
CA PHE A 260 29.09 5.85 -19.71
C PHE A 260 28.73 4.94 -18.56
N THR A 261 29.74 4.46 -17.87
CA THR A 261 29.60 3.65 -16.66
C THR A 261 29.43 4.54 -15.43
N ILE A 262 28.54 4.16 -14.52
CA ILE A 262 28.43 4.65 -13.15
C ILE A 262 28.85 3.50 -12.24
N ASP A 263 29.98 3.66 -11.54
CA ASP A 263 30.60 2.63 -10.73
C ASP A 263 30.57 3.00 -9.24
N ARG A 264 29.37 3.29 -8.71
CA ARG A 264 29.15 3.57 -7.29
C ARG A 264 27.79 3.10 -6.84
N THR A 265 27.70 2.76 -5.55
CA THR A 265 26.46 2.39 -4.88
C THR A 265 26.08 3.47 -3.86
N VAL A 266 24.84 3.94 -3.90
CA VAL A 266 24.29 4.93 -2.96
C VAL A 266 22.87 4.48 -2.54
N PRO A 267 22.63 4.17 -1.26
CA PRO A 267 23.58 4.10 -0.14
C PRO A 267 24.61 2.97 -0.28
N ALA A 268 25.81 3.19 0.22
CA ALA A 268 26.91 2.22 0.11
C ALA A 268 26.54 0.85 0.71
N GLY A 269 26.89 -0.22 -0.01
CA GLY A 269 26.68 -1.59 0.44
C GLY A 269 25.25 -2.11 0.29
N GLN A 270 24.32 -1.33 -0.29
CA GLN A 270 22.95 -1.76 -0.53
C GLN A 270 22.75 -2.25 -1.97
N LEU A 271 21.72 -3.08 -2.18
CA LEU A 271 21.32 -3.57 -3.50
C LEU A 271 20.25 -2.67 -4.16
N THR A 272 19.89 -1.56 -3.53
CA THR A 272 18.82 -0.63 -3.91
C THR A 272 19.33 0.80 -3.97
N GLY A 273 18.58 1.71 -4.60
CA GLY A 273 19.00 3.06 -4.85
C GLY A 273 19.82 3.19 -6.12
N LEU A 274 20.95 3.91 -6.08
CA LEU A 274 21.91 3.92 -7.19
C LEU A 274 22.85 2.72 -7.06
N VAL A 275 22.78 1.79 -8.03
CA VAL A 275 23.69 0.66 -8.12
C VAL A 275 24.58 0.80 -9.36
N PRO A 276 25.75 0.12 -9.43
CA PRO A 276 26.62 0.18 -10.60
C PRO A 276 25.91 -0.26 -11.89
N GLY A 277 26.18 0.44 -12.98
CA GLY A 277 25.55 0.16 -14.26
C GLY A 277 26.09 1.03 -15.41
N VAL A 278 25.47 0.93 -16.56
CA VAL A 278 25.81 1.69 -17.77
C VAL A 278 24.62 2.55 -18.18
N ALA A 279 24.82 3.86 -18.22
CA ALA A 279 23.85 4.83 -18.74
C ALA A 279 24.03 4.97 -20.25
N ILE A 280 22.93 4.95 -21.01
CA ILE A 280 22.86 5.35 -22.43
C ILE A 280 21.90 6.52 -22.51
N VAL A 281 22.39 7.62 -23.08
CA VAL A 281 21.62 8.87 -23.23
C VAL A 281 21.45 9.15 -24.72
N ALA A 282 20.22 9.48 -25.12
CA ALA A 282 19.86 9.69 -26.50
C ALA A 282 18.85 10.83 -26.70
N THR A 283 18.64 11.24 -27.95
CA THR A 283 17.67 12.29 -28.33
C THR A 283 16.21 11.83 -28.24
N SER A 284 15.97 10.51 -28.12
CA SER A 284 14.64 9.92 -27.94
C SER A 284 14.71 8.61 -27.17
N THR A 285 13.59 8.22 -26.54
CA THR A 285 13.46 6.92 -25.87
C THR A 285 13.76 5.75 -26.82
N TRP A 286 13.28 5.82 -28.05
CA TRP A 286 13.53 4.79 -29.06
C TRP A 286 15.02 4.63 -29.36
N ALA A 287 15.74 5.75 -29.56
CA ALA A 287 17.18 5.71 -29.82
C ALA A 287 17.95 5.11 -28.63
N ALA A 288 17.57 5.47 -27.38
CA ALA A 288 18.19 4.91 -26.17
C ALA A 288 17.97 3.39 -26.06
N LEU A 289 16.74 2.92 -26.25
CA LEU A 289 16.41 1.49 -26.21
C LEU A 289 17.06 0.70 -27.36
N SER A 290 17.09 1.27 -28.60
CA SER A 290 17.75 0.64 -29.73
C SER A 290 19.25 0.51 -29.52
N ALA A 291 19.88 1.54 -28.98
CA ALA A 291 21.31 1.52 -28.67
C ALA A 291 21.66 0.52 -27.54
N ARG A 292 20.74 0.34 -26.59
CA ARG A 292 20.88 -0.66 -25.52
C ARG A 292 20.96 -2.09 -26.05
N ASN A 293 20.25 -2.41 -27.15
CA ASN A 293 20.33 -3.74 -27.77
C ASN A 293 21.71 -4.06 -28.36
N GLU A 294 22.49 -3.03 -28.66
CA GLU A 294 23.86 -3.15 -29.16
C GLU A 294 24.94 -3.11 -28.07
N LEU A 295 24.52 -2.79 -26.83
CA LEU A 295 25.41 -2.73 -25.68
C LEU A 295 25.85 -4.13 -25.27
N LYS A 296 27.16 -4.26 -25.02
CA LYS A 296 27.77 -5.48 -24.46
C LYS A 296 28.54 -5.07 -23.21
N VAL A 297 28.21 -5.68 -22.09
CA VAL A 297 28.85 -5.42 -20.77
C VAL A 297 29.41 -6.72 -20.22
N ASN A 298 30.67 -6.69 -19.81
CA ASN A 298 31.25 -7.74 -18.99
C ASN A 298 31.05 -7.39 -17.52
N TRP A 299 30.39 -8.27 -16.80
CA TRP A 299 30.05 -8.07 -15.39
C TRP A 299 30.94 -8.89 -14.48
N GLU A 300 31.23 -8.39 -13.26
CA GLU A 300 31.76 -9.22 -12.19
C GLU A 300 30.83 -10.40 -11.91
N ALA A 301 31.37 -11.47 -11.34
CA ALA A 301 30.54 -12.51 -10.75
C ALA A 301 29.74 -11.91 -9.56
N GLY A 302 28.42 -12.02 -9.60
CA GLY A 302 27.56 -11.51 -8.53
C GLY A 302 27.74 -12.28 -7.21
N ARG A 303 27.14 -11.75 -6.14
CA ARG A 303 27.31 -12.25 -4.75
C ARG A 303 26.64 -13.60 -4.47
N LEU A 304 25.83 -14.14 -5.39
CA LEU A 304 24.96 -15.26 -5.03
C LEU A 304 25.45 -16.60 -5.59
N PRO A 305 25.51 -17.62 -4.71
CA PRO A 305 25.65 -19.01 -5.16
C PRO A 305 24.44 -19.44 -5.97
N ASN A 306 24.56 -20.54 -6.70
CA ASN A 306 23.53 -21.22 -7.48
C ASN A 306 22.35 -21.70 -6.61
N SER A 307 21.56 -20.79 -6.08
CA SER A 307 20.38 -21.10 -5.29
C SER A 307 19.14 -21.11 -6.20
N SER A 308 18.39 -22.18 -6.11
CA SER A 308 17.10 -22.34 -6.77
C SER A 308 15.97 -22.31 -5.74
N TRP A 309 14.73 -22.20 -6.19
CA TRP A 309 13.56 -22.36 -5.31
C TRP A 309 13.56 -23.72 -4.58
N ASP A 310 13.99 -24.79 -5.26
CA ASP A 310 14.05 -26.13 -4.68
C ASP A 310 15.12 -26.23 -3.57
N ASP A 311 16.24 -25.53 -3.72
CA ASP A 311 17.27 -25.42 -2.68
C ASP A 311 16.73 -24.69 -1.45
N PHE A 312 16.01 -23.59 -1.64
CA PHE A 312 15.37 -22.87 -0.54
C PHE A 312 14.29 -23.72 0.14
N ALA A 313 13.49 -24.46 -0.62
CA ALA A 313 12.48 -25.35 -0.09
C ALA A 313 13.11 -26.51 0.74
N ARG A 314 14.27 -27.03 0.32
CA ARG A 314 15.00 -28.03 1.08
C ARG A 314 15.53 -27.45 2.39
N GLN A 315 16.23 -26.31 2.34
CA GLN A 315 16.74 -25.62 3.52
C GLN A 315 15.61 -25.25 4.50
N ALA A 316 14.46 -24.80 4.00
CA ALA A 316 13.31 -24.49 4.84
C ALA A 316 12.78 -25.73 5.60
N ARG A 317 12.75 -26.88 4.95
CA ARG A 317 12.37 -28.15 5.63
C ARG A 317 13.39 -28.56 6.68
N GLU A 318 14.68 -28.40 6.41
CA GLU A 318 15.75 -28.69 7.38
C GLU A 318 15.64 -27.80 8.63
N LEU A 319 15.42 -26.47 8.42
CA LEU A 319 15.19 -25.53 9.51
C LEU A 319 13.90 -25.86 10.29
N ALA A 320 12.84 -26.23 9.60
CA ALA A 320 11.56 -26.57 10.25
C ALA A 320 11.62 -27.86 11.08
N ALA A 321 12.50 -28.80 10.72
CA ALA A 321 12.74 -30.04 11.46
C ALA A 321 13.68 -29.84 12.66
N ALA A 322 14.44 -28.73 12.71
CA ALA A 322 15.37 -28.45 13.79
C ALA A 322 14.63 -27.97 15.06
N PRO A 323 15.07 -28.35 16.25
CA PRO A 323 14.51 -27.88 17.51
C PRO A 323 14.56 -26.36 17.67
N ALA A 324 13.64 -25.81 18.44
CA ALA A 324 13.69 -24.41 18.84
C ALA A 324 15.03 -24.07 19.54
N GLY A 325 15.63 -22.91 19.18
CA GLY A 325 16.93 -22.49 19.67
C GLY A 325 18.12 -23.11 18.97
N SER A 326 17.90 -23.99 17.95
CA SER A 326 18.99 -24.44 17.07
C SER A 326 19.53 -23.27 16.24
N PRO A 327 20.76 -23.34 15.72
CA PRO A 327 21.27 -22.30 14.82
C PRO A 327 20.30 -21.99 13.66
N GLY A 328 19.94 -20.73 13.52
CA GLY A 328 18.98 -20.28 12.50
C GLY A 328 17.49 -20.47 12.84
N VAL A 329 17.14 -20.98 14.04
CA VAL A 329 15.75 -21.15 14.49
C VAL A 329 15.51 -20.35 15.75
N SER A 330 14.75 -19.27 15.63
CA SER A 330 14.31 -18.43 16.75
C SER A 330 12.96 -18.88 17.28
N GLN A 331 12.77 -18.80 18.61
CA GLN A 331 11.48 -18.96 19.25
C GLN A 331 10.96 -17.58 19.65
N ASP A 332 9.96 -17.10 18.92
CA ASP A 332 9.49 -15.73 19.05
C ASP A 332 8.36 -15.59 20.07
N ARG A 333 7.59 -16.69 20.31
CA ARG A 333 6.54 -16.74 21.31
C ARG A 333 6.27 -18.16 21.79
N THR A 334 5.93 -18.28 23.07
CA THR A 334 5.41 -19.51 23.68
C THR A 334 4.35 -19.13 24.71
N ASP A 335 3.16 -19.72 24.56
CA ASP A 335 2.08 -19.65 25.53
C ASP A 335 1.65 -21.07 25.90
N GLY A 336 1.39 -21.35 27.16
CA GLY A 336 0.97 -22.66 27.66
C GLY A 336 2.00 -23.79 27.43
N ASP A 337 1.50 -25.01 27.20
CA ASP A 337 2.28 -26.21 26.93
C ASP A 337 1.76 -26.91 25.67
N VAL A 338 2.38 -26.58 24.53
CA VAL A 338 1.93 -27.08 23.22
C VAL A 338 2.13 -28.59 23.07
N ASP A 339 3.19 -29.16 23.65
CA ASP A 339 3.50 -30.59 23.50
C ASP A 339 2.51 -31.45 24.32
N LYS A 340 2.19 -31.02 25.54
CA LYS A 340 1.12 -31.66 26.33
C LYS A 340 -0.23 -31.55 25.66
N ALA A 341 -0.54 -30.40 25.07
CA ALA A 341 -1.81 -30.20 24.35
C ALA A 341 -1.89 -31.06 23.09
N PHE A 342 -0.80 -31.26 22.34
CA PHE A 342 -0.77 -32.21 21.22
C PHE A 342 -0.98 -33.65 21.66
N ALA A 343 -0.35 -34.07 22.78
CA ALA A 343 -0.49 -35.42 23.30
C ALA A 343 -1.92 -35.76 23.76
N GLY A 344 -2.68 -34.76 24.20
CA GLY A 344 -4.05 -34.93 24.67
C GLY A 344 -5.16 -34.59 23.64
N ALA A 345 -4.80 -34.32 22.40
CA ALA A 345 -5.73 -33.87 21.37
C ALA A 345 -6.55 -35.03 20.77
N ALA A 346 -7.77 -34.73 20.35
CA ALA A 346 -8.61 -35.66 19.57
C ALA A 346 -8.11 -35.77 18.14
N HIS A 347 -7.69 -34.64 17.55
CA HIS A 347 -7.12 -34.59 16.21
C HIS A 347 -5.88 -33.69 16.21
N VAL A 348 -4.82 -34.15 15.56
CA VAL A 348 -3.61 -33.37 15.27
C VAL A 348 -3.43 -33.33 13.77
N LEU A 349 -3.26 -32.12 13.24
CA LEU A 349 -3.02 -31.89 11.83
C LEU A 349 -1.68 -31.17 11.64
N GLU A 350 -0.91 -31.62 10.65
CA GLU A 350 0.31 -30.95 10.20
C GLU A 350 0.18 -30.55 8.73
N ALA A 351 0.59 -29.34 8.39
CA ALA A 351 0.58 -28.85 7.02
C ALA A 351 1.76 -27.92 6.75
N ALA A 352 2.25 -27.98 5.52
CA ALA A 352 3.28 -27.07 5.03
C ALA A 352 2.71 -26.25 3.87
N TYR A 353 2.93 -24.92 3.93
CA TYR A 353 2.47 -23.97 2.91
C TYR A 353 3.67 -23.28 2.30
N ALA A 354 3.64 -23.06 0.98
CA ALA A 354 4.70 -22.35 0.26
C ALA A 354 4.11 -21.35 -0.74
N TYR A 355 4.76 -20.19 -0.85
CA TYR A 355 4.37 -19.18 -1.84
C TYR A 355 5.61 -18.51 -2.46
N PRO A 356 5.59 -18.22 -3.78
CA PRO A 356 6.75 -17.74 -4.52
C PRO A 356 7.01 -16.25 -4.29
N PHE A 357 8.16 -15.78 -4.78
CA PHE A 357 8.39 -14.36 -5.03
C PHE A 357 7.45 -13.86 -6.12
N ILE A 358 6.99 -12.61 -6.01
CA ILE A 358 6.26 -11.92 -7.08
C ILE A 358 6.78 -10.50 -7.28
N SER A 359 6.66 -10.00 -8.51
CA SER A 359 6.93 -8.62 -8.88
C SER A 359 5.67 -7.76 -8.75
N HIS A 360 5.88 -6.46 -8.61
CA HIS A 360 4.80 -5.46 -8.64
C HIS A 360 4.21 -5.30 -10.03
N ALA A 361 5.02 -5.42 -11.07
CA ALA A 361 4.62 -5.38 -12.48
C ALA A 361 3.68 -4.21 -12.83
N ASN A 362 3.98 -3.02 -12.33
CA ASN A 362 3.19 -1.81 -12.54
C ASN A 362 2.95 -1.55 -14.03
N LEU A 363 1.74 -1.11 -14.42
CA LEU A 363 1.44 -0.86 -15.82
C LEU A 363 2.30 0.28 -16.39
N GLU A 364 2.47 1.38 -15.67
CA GLU A 364 3.49 2.38 -15.96
C GLU A 364 4.85 1.87 -15.49
N PRO A 365 5.84 1.56 -16.36
CA PRO A 365 7.18 1.15 -15.95
C PRO A 365 7.86 2.22 -15.11
N GLN A 366 8.88 1.86 -14.33
CA GLN A 366 9.60 2.82 -13.50
C GLN A 366 10.21 3.92 -14.38
N ASN A 367 10.05 5.16 -13.95
CA ASN A 367 10.53 6.33 -14.70
C ASN A 367 10.69 7.54 -13.79
N CYS A 368 11.45 8.51 -14.24
CA CYS A 368 11.41 9.84 -13.67
C CYS A 368 12.08 10.86 -14.60
N LEU A 369 11.85 12.15 -14.36
CA LEU A 369 12.56 13.24 -15.00
C LEU A 369 13.29 14.05 -13.92
N VAL A 370 14.59 14.26 -14.11
CA VAL A 370 15.43 15.03 -13.17
C VAL A 370 16.21 16.08 -13.95
N HIS A 371 16.29 17.29 -13.40
CA HIS A 371 17.14 18.37 -13.91
C HIS A 371 18.02 18.91 -12.79
N VAL A 372 19.33 18.75 -12.96
CA VAL A 372 20.35 19.29 -12.06
C VAL A 372 20.95 20.54 -12.66
N GLN A 373 20.93 21.65 -11.92
CA GLN A 373 21.49 22.94 -12.30
C GLN A 373 22.31 23.52 -11.15
N GLY A 374 23.63 23.58 -11.29
CA GLY A 374 24.51 24.00 -10.21
C GLY A 374 24.36 23.11 -8.98
N ASP A 375 23.95 23.71 -7.84
CA ASP A 375 23.74 23.02 -6.57
C ASP A 375 22.26 22.66 -6.31
N LYS A 376 21.37 22.78 -7.31
CA LYS A 376 19.94 22.53 -7.21
C LYS A 376 19.50 21.39 -8.12
N ALA A 377 18.47 20.67 -7.69
CA ALA A 377 17.83 19.64 -8.51
C ALA A 377 16.30 19.79 -8.46
N GLU A 378 15.67 19.62 -9.62
CA GLU A 378 14.22 19.53 -9.74
C GLU A 378 13.84 18.17 -10.31
N ILE A 379 12.90 17.50 -9.65
CA ILE A 379 12.49 16.11 -9.90
C ILE A 379 10.99 16.07 -10.20
N TRP A 380 10.58 15.34 -11.25
CA TRP A 380 9.20 14.97 -11.54
C TRP A 380 9.15 13.45 -11.51
N ALA A 381 8.52 12.90 -10.47
CA ALA A 381 8.52 11.46 -10.24
C ALA A 381 7.15 10.92 -9.80
N PRO A 382 6.75 9.74 -10.32
CA PRO A 382 5.61 8.99 -9.85
C PRO A 382 6.00 8.19 -8.59
N THR A 383 6.13 8.87 -7.44
CA THR A 383 6.61 8.28 -6.19
C THR A 383 5.53 8.23 -5.10
N GLN A 384 5.47 7.13 -4.35
CA GLN A 384 4.66 6.99 -3.13
C GLN A 384 5.33 7.61 -1.90
N ASN A 385 6.64 7.89 -1.98
CA ASN A 385 7.47 8.42 -0.89
C ASN A 385 8.33 9.59 -1.36
N PRO A 386 7.74 10.77 -1.58
CA PRO A 386 8.48 11.91 -2.12
C PRO A 386 9.60 12.42 -1.21
N ASP A 387 9.47 12.31 0.13
CA ASP A 387 10.57 12.63 1.06
C ASP A 387 11.74 11.66 0.91
N GLY A 388 11.46 10.37 0.72
CA GLY A 388 12.48 9.36 0.43
C GLY A 388 13.18 9.63 -0.91
N ALA A 389 12.42 9.98 -1.93
CA ALA A 389 12.97 10.37 -3.25
C ALA A 389 13.89 11.59 -3.14
N ARG A 390 13.47 12.65 -2.41
CA ARG A 390 14.29 13.83 -2.14
C ARG A 390 15.59 13.48 -1.41
N SER A 391 15.48 12.65 -0.36
CA SER A 391 16.62 12.28 0.47
C SER A 391 17.64 11.44 -0.31
N LEU A 392 17.18 10.49 -1.12
CA LEU A 392 18.06 9.66 -1.94
C LEU A 392 18.73 10.48 -3.04
N ALA A 393 17.99 11.33 -3.73
CA ALA A 393 18.56 12.24 -4.74
C ALA A 393 19.62 13.18 -4.12
N ALA A 394 19.33 13.78 -2.97
CA ALA A 394 20.27 14.63 -2.25
C ALA A 394 21.57 13.87 -1.90
N GLN A 395 21.45 12.62 -1.45
CA GLN A 395 22.61 11.77 -1.15
C GLN A 395 23.42 11.41 -2.40
N VAL A 396 22.74 11.10 -3.52
CA VAL A 396 23.41 10.82 -4.81
C VAL A 396 24.17 12.03 -5.34
N LEU A 397 23.55 13.21 -5.24
CA LEU A 397 24.09 14.46 -5.75
C LEU A 397 25.13 15.12 -4.82
N GLY A 398 25.16 14.75 -3.54
CA GLY A 398 25.94 15.44 -2.53
C GLY A 398 25.36 16.80 -2.14
N PHE A 399 24.04 16.99 -2.31
CA PHE A 399 23.35 18.26 -2.03
C PHE A 399 22.67 18.25 -0.66
N ALA A 400 22.39 19.44 -0.14
CA ALA A 400 21.46 19.58 0.97
C ALA A 400 20.02 19.27 0.49
N PRO A 401 19.19 18.56 1.29
CA PRO A 401 17.82 18.18 0.88
C PRO A 401 16.93 19.36 0.45
N GLU A 402 17.13 20.54 1.01
CA GLU A 402 16.43 21.78 0.67
C GLU A 402 16.73 22.30 -0.74
N ASN A 403 17.84 21.88 -1.33
CA ASN A 403 18.21 22.18 -2.71
C ASN A 403 17.58 21.20 -3.73
N VAL A 404 16.80 20.23 -3.25
CA VAL A 404 16.12 19.24 -4.09
C VAL A 404 14.60 19.41 -4.01
N THR A 405 14.00 19.84 -5.12
CA THR A 405 12.55 19.99 -5.27
C THR A 405 11.96 18.74 -5.89
N VAL A 406 10.86 18.22 -5.30
CA VAL A 406 10.14 17.06 -5.84
C VAL A 406 8.72 17.45 -6.22
N ASN A 407 8.41 17.34 -7.49
CA ASN A 407 7.08 17.47 -8.07
C ASN A 407 6.46 16.08 -8.21
N ILE A 408 5.39 15.82 -7.45
CA ILE A 408 4.71 14.52 -7.42
C ILE A 408 3.78 14.44 -8.62
N THR A 409 4.04 13.49 -9.53
CA THR A 409 3.15 13.21 -10.66
C THR A 409 2.07 12.20 -10.27
N ARG A 410 1.01 12.06 -11.09
CA ARG A 410 0.11 10.92 -10.97
C ARG A 410 0.89 9.64 -11.23
N ILE A 411 0.53 8.56 -10.53
CA ILE A 411 1.23 7.28 -10.56
C ILE A 411 0.38 6.25 -11.30
N GLY A 412 0.94 5.59 -12.31
CA GLY A 412 0.30 4.55 -13.11
C GLY A 412 0.42 3.14 -12.53
N GLY A 413 0.09 3.03 -11.24
CA GLY A 413 0.26 1.84 -10.41
C GLY A 413 1.50 1.92 -9.53
N GLY A 414 1.38 1.43 -8.31
CA GLY A 414 2.47 1.45 -7.33
C GLY A 414 2.59 0.15 -6.56
N PHE A 415 1.52 -0.24 -5.90
CA PHE A 415 1.41 -1.48 -5.10
C PHE A 415 2.50 -1.66 -4.03
N GLY A 416 3.29 -0.61 -3.77
CA GLY A 416 4.47 -0.63 -2.89
C GLY A 416 5.79 -0.37 -3.61
N ARG A 417 5.93 -0.71 -4.91
CA ARG A 417 7.18 -0.54 -5.66
C ARG A 417 7.72 0.89 -5.63
N ARG A 418 6.83 1.86 -5.69
CA ARG A 418 7.21 3.29 -5.75
C ARG A 418 7.43 3.94 -4.38
N LEU A 419 7.55 3.12 -3.33
CA LEU A 419 8.11 3.54 -2.03
C LEU A 419 9.63 3.71 -2.12
N ASP A 420 10.26 2.97 -3.03
CA ASP A 420 11.68 3.05 -3.36
C ASP A 420 11.88 3.91 -4.62
N SER A 421 13.02 4.57 -4.72
CA SER A 421 13.24 5.64 -5.70
C SER A 421 14.50 5.42 -6.55
N ASP A 422 14.79 4.17 -6.93
CA ASP A 422 15.95 3.80 -7.75
C ASP A 422 16.02 4.63 -9.04
N PRO A 423 14.92 4.80 -9.84
CA PRO A 423 14.98 5.60 -11.07
C PRO A 423 15.33 7.07 -10.81
N VAL A 424 14.95 7.60 -9.65
CA VAL A 424 15.32 8.97 -9.26
C VAL A 424 16.83 9.07 -9.02
N ALA A 425 17.42 8.07 -8.35
CA ALA A 425 18.85 8.00 -8.11
C ALA A 425 19.66 7.91 -9.41
N GLU A 426 19.22 7.04 -10.33
CA GLU A 426 19.83 6.84 -11.65
C GLU A 426 19.76 8.12 -12.49
N ALA A 427 18.57 8.72 -12.62
CA ALA A 427 18.37 9.96 -13.38
C ALA A 427 19.11 11.16 -12.78
N ALA A 428 19.20 11.25 -11.45
CA ALA A 428 19.94 12.31 -10.76
C ALA A 428 21.44 12.23 -11.06
N ALA A 429 22.02 11.03 -10.99
CA ALA A 429 23.43 10.81 -11.33
C ALA A 429 23.73 11.14 -12.81
N ILE A 430 22.86 10.77 -13.73
CA ILE A 430 22.99 11.05 -15.16
C ILE A 430 22.85 12.56 -15.43
N SER A 431 21.82 13.23 -14.84
CA SER A 431 21.61 14.66 -15.02
C SER A 431 22.74 15.50 -14.40
N GLN A 432 23.31 15.09 -13.27
CA GLN A 432 24.47 15.74 -12.67
C GLN A 432 25.68 15.74 -13.61
N ARG A 433 25.92 14.63 -14.29
CA ARG A 433 27.02 14.51 -15.25
C ARG A 433 26.83 15.40 -16.48
N LEU A 434 25.58 15.49 -16.98
CA LEU A 434 25.30 16.15 -18.26
C LEU A 434 24.88 17.62 -18.13
N GLY A 435 24.38 18.05 -16.99
CA GLY A 435 23.87 19.41 -16.75
C GLY A 435 22.58 19.75 -17.52
N VAL A 436 21.81 18.72 -17.98
CA VAL A 436 20.56 18.90 -18.72
C VAL A 436 19.44 18.07 -18.10
N PRO A 437 18.16 18.38 -18.41
CA PRO A 437 17.05 17.54 -17.95
C PRO A 437 17.16 16.14 -18.56
N VAL A 438 17.06 15.12 -17.71
CA VAL A 438 17.16 13.70 -18.12
C VAL A 438 15.85 13.00 -17.77
N LYS A 439 15.20 12.44 -18.80
CA LYS A 439 14.09 11.53 -18.66
C LYS A 439 14.59 10.09 -18.70
N LEU A 440 14.60 9.44 -17.57
CA LEU A 440 14.90 8.03 -17.43
C LEU A 440 13.63 7.20 -17.58
N LEU A 441 13.70 6.12 -18.34
CA LEU A 441 12.63 5.13 -18.48
C LEU A 441 13.23 3.72 -18.41
N TRP A 442 12.65 2.89 -17.55
CA TRP A 442 12.86 1.44 -17.56
C TRP A 442 11.92 0.79 -18.58
N ASP A 443 12.36 -0.26 -19.23
CA ASP A 443 11.45 -1.11 -19.99
C ASP A 443 10.77 -2.16 -19.07
N ARG A 444 9.98 -3.07 -19.62
CA ARG A 444 9.30 -4.10 -18.82
C ARG A 444 10.29 -5.15 -18.29
N ALA A 445 11.36 -5.42 -18.99
CA ALA A 445 12.38 -6.34 -18.50
C ALA A 445 13.09 -5.76 -17.27
N ASP A 446 13.48 -4.49 -17.31
CA ASP A 446 14.03 -3.79 -16.15
C ASP A 446 13.09 -3.84 -14.94
N ASP A 447 11.79 -3.55 -15.18
CA ASP A 447 10.77 -3.47 -14.13
C ASP A 447 10.54 -4.82 -13.45
N LEU A 448 10.65 -5.94 -14.17
CA LEU A 448 10.52 -7.28 -13.62
C LEU A 448 11.83 -7.82 -13.01
N GLN A 449 12.98 -7.54 -13.65
CA GLN A 449 14.27 -8.11 -13.26
C GLN A 449 15.01 -7.29 -12.20
N HIS A 450 14.60 -6.03 -11.97
CA HIS A 450 15.18 -5.13 -10.97
C HIS A 450 14.12 -4.58 -10.00
N ASP A 451 13.10 -5.38 -9.70
CA ASP A 451 12.06 -5.02 -8.73
C ASP A 451 12.55 -5.21 -7.27
N HIS A 452 11.82 -4.67 -6.33
CA HIS A 452 11.88 -4.97 -4.91
C HIS A 452 10.77 -5.98 -4.59
N TYR A 453 11.08 -7.24 -4.70
CA TYR A 453 10.07 -8.31 -4.76
C TYR A 453 9.29 -8.49 -3.47
N ARG A 454 7.99 -8.83 -3.58
CA ARG A 454 7.31 -9.47 -2.46
C ARG A 454 8.02 -10.79 -2.18
N PRO A 455 8.55 -10.99 -0.96
CA PRO A 455 9.28 -12.21 -0.65
C PRO A 455 8.39 -13.45 -0.79
N GLY A 456 9.00 -14.55 -1.21
CA GLY A 456 8.48 -15.89 -1.03
C GLY A 456 8.55 -16.33 0.43
N GLY A 457 8.06 -17.51 0.74
CA GLY A 457 8.16 -18.04 2.10
C GLY A 457 7.57 -19.42 2.25
N PHE A 458 7.86 -20.02 3.41
CA PHE A 458 7.40 -21.35 3.80
C PHE A 458 6.85 -21.28 5.23
N HIS A 459 5.70 -21.91 5.45
CA HIS A 459 5.12 -22.07 6.78
C HIS A 459 4.89 -23.53 7.07
N PHE A 460 5.33 -23.98 8.24
CA PHE A 460 5.09 -25.31 8.76
C PHE A 460 4.20 -25.19 9.99
N LEU A 461 3.02 -25.76 9.92
CA LEU A 461 1.99 -25.62 10.93
C LEU A 461 1.65 -26.98 11.53
N LYS A 462 1.45 -26.98 12.85
CA LYS A 462 0.89 -28.14 13.60
C LYS A 462 -0.19 -27.61 14.51
N GLY A 463 -1.43 -28.10 14.34
CA GLY A 463 -2.59 -27.68 15.13
C GLY A 463 -3.26 -28.87 15.80
N ALA A 464 -3.82 -28.64 16.98
CA ALA A 464 -4.56 -29.64 17.75
C ALA A 464 -6.00 -29.18 18.02
N VAL A 465 -6.92 -30.11 17.83
CA VAL A 465 -8.35 -29.94 18.19
C VAL A 465 -8.65 -30.86 19.36
N ASP A 466 -9.29 -30.29 20.38
CA ASP A 466 -9.71 -31.05 21.56
C ASP A 466 -10.95 -31.91 21.29
N PRO A 467 -11.36 -32.80 22.22
CA PRO A 467 -12.56 -33.60 22.07
C PRO A 467 -13.87 -32.81 21.92
N GLN A 468 -13.86 -31.51 22.28
CA GLN A 468 -15.00 -30.61 22.11
C GLN A 468 -15.00 -29.90 20.75
N GLY A 469 -14.04 -30.19 19.91
CA GLY A 469 -13.89 -29.61 18.57
C GLY A 469 -13.34 -28.16 18.60
N SER A 470 -12.61 -27.76 19.66
CA SER A 470 -12.00 -26.45 19.79
C SER A 470 -10.50 -26.51 19.52
N LEU A 471 -9.94 -25.44 18.94
CA LEU A 471 -8.48 -25.31 18.75
C LEU A 471 -7.78 -25.20 20.10
N SER A 472 -7.05 -26.24 20.49
CA SER A 472 -6.37 -26.33 21.80
C SER A 472 -4.90 -25.98 21.75
N ALA A 473 -4.23 -26.22 20.63
CA ALA A 473 -2.82 -25.84 20.42
C ALA A 473 -2.51 -25.51 18.96
N LEU A 474 -1.55 -24.62 18.76
CA LEU A 474 -0.98 -24.29 17.45
C LEU A 474 0.51 -24.03 17.57
N ARG A 475 1.31 -24.74 16.78
CA ARG A 475 2.72 -24.43 16.52
C ARG A 475 2.85 -23.92 15.09
N SER A 476 3.50 -22.78 14.90
CA SER A 476 3.79 -22.19 13.59
C SER A 476 5.28 -21.93 13.47
N HIS A 477 5.91 -22.42 12.41
CA HIS A 477 7.29 -22.10 12.05
C HIS A 477 7.29 -21.40 10.70
N HIS A 478 7.64 -20.11 10.68
CA HIS A 478 7.77 -19.32 9.47
C HIS A 478 9.22 -19.25 9.03
N VAL A 479 9.52 -19.78 7.86
CA VAL A 479 10.83 -19.67 7.20
C VAL A 479 10.70 -18.66 6.07
N SER A 480 11.31 -17.48 6.22
CA SER A 480 11.13 -16.33 5.35
C SER A 480 12.46 -15.85 4.75
N PHE A 481 12.39 -14.89 3.87
CA PHE A 481 13.54 -14.19 3.30
C PHE A 481 13.76 -12.80 3.92
N GLY A 482 13.38 -12.60 5.17
CA GLY A 482 13.57 -11.34 5.91
C GLY A 482 12.31 -10.65 6.40
N SER A 483 11.11 -11.21 6.12
CA SER A 483 9.86 -10.75 6.71
C SER A 483 9.28 -11.81 7.65
N ASN A 484 9.16 -11.51 8.94
CA ASN A 484 8.64 -12.45 9.94
C ASN A 484 7.18 -12.17 10.28
N THR A 485 6.45 -13.24 10.63
CA THR A 485 5.11 -13.13 11.20
C THR A 485 5.20 -12.47 12.58
N GLY A 486 4.35 -11.49 12.85
CA GLY A 486 4.32 -10.84 14.17
C GLY A 486 3.88 -11.78 15.26
N ALA A 487 4.51 -11.69 16.45
CA ALA A 487 4.19 -12.56 17.58
C ALA A 487 2.73 -12.47 18.06
N ASP A 488 2.07 -11.34 17.79
CA ASP A 488 0.65 -11.08 18.13
C ASP A 488 -0.31 -11.31 16.95
N GLU A 489 0.18 -11.80 15.82
CA GLU A 489 -0.66 -11.99 14.64
C GLU A 489 -1.74 -13.07 14.90
N TYR A 490 -2.92 -12.86 14.28
CA TYR A 490 -4.01 -13.82 14.46
C TYR A 490 -3.60 -15.21 13.98
N PRO A 491 -3.93 -16.30 14.72
CA PRO A 491 -4.79 -16.39 15.90
C PRO A 491 -4.05 -16.44 17.25
N ALA A 492 -2.79 -16.07 17.33
CA ALA A 492 -1.91 -16.29 18.49
C ALA A 492 -2.53 -15.96 19.85
N ARG A 493 -3.36 -14.90 19.94
CA ARG A 493 -3.99 -14.46 21.20
C ARG A 493 -5.26 -15.22 21.58
N PHE A 494 -5.72 -16.13 20.72
CA PHE A 494 -6.96 -16.88 20.86
C PHE A 494 -6.71 -18.37 21.11
N VAL A 495 -5.45 -18.80 21.02
CA VAL A 495 -5.05 -20.18 21.19
C VAL A 495 -4.37 -20.31 22.57
N PRO A 496 -4.86 -21.19 23.46
CA PRO A 496 -4.32 -21.30 24.82
C PRO A 496 -2.90 -21.84 24.89
N ASN A 497 -2.51 -22.70 23.94
CA ASN A 497 -1.17 -23.26 23.83
C ASN A 497 -0.62 -22.90 22.45
N TYR A 498 0.27 -21.92 22.39
CA TYR A 498 0.77 -21.37 21.12
C TYR A 498 2.30 -21.30 21.11
N ALA A 499 2.91 -21.75 20.00
CA ALA A 499 4.34 -21.57 19.75
C ALA A 499 4.57 -20.97 18.38
N LEU A 500 5.35 -19.89 18.30
CA LEU A 500 5.82 -19.29 17.08
C LEU A 500 7.34 -19.42 16.99
N LEU A 501 7.80 -20.01 15.89
CA LEU A 501 9.19 -20.08 15.51
C LEU A 501 9.41 -19.33 14.20
N SER A 502 10.60 -18.78 14.05
CA SER A 502 11.01 -18.13 12.80
C SER A 502 12.43 -18.51 12.39
N SER A 503 12.65 -18.53 11.09
CA SER A 503 13.96 -18.70 10.46
C SER A 503 14.07 -17.79 9.25
N THR A 504 15.29 -17.38 8.91
CA THR A 504 15.54 -16.51 7.77
C THR A 504 16.50 -17.18 6.79
N LEU A 505 16.12 -17.15 5.52
CA LEU A 505 16.95 -17.52 4.37
C LEU A 505 17.47 -16.25 3.72
N ASP A 506 18.71 -16.29 3.24
CA ASP A 506 19.29 -15.22 2.43
C ASP A 506 19.24 -15.61 0.95
N ASN A 507 18.61 -14.79 0.14
CA ASN A 507 18.51 -14.98 -1.31
C ASN A 507 19.23 -13.88 -2.11
N GLY A 508 19.75 -12.84 -1.41
CA GLY A 508 20.49 -11.73 -2.01
C GLY A 508 19.75 -10.88 -3.05
N VAL A 509 18.44 -11.04 -3.21
CA VAL A 509 17.63 -10.15 -4.05
C VAL A 509 16.90 -9.12 -3.20
N PRO A 510 16.67 -7.90 -3.70
CA PRO A 510 15.92 -6.89 -2.97
C PRO A 510 14.50 -7.33 -2.69
N GLN A 511 14.01 -6.97 -1.53
CA GLN A 511 12.65 -7.21 -1.11
C GLN A 511 11.96 -5.90 -0.79
N GLY A 512 10.68 -5.83 -1.07
CA GLY A 512 9.87 -4.65 -0.83
C GLY A 512 8.42 -4.96 -0.46
N PRO A 513 7.71 -3.93 0.01
CA PRO A 513 6.31 -4.07 0.40
C PRO A 513 5.42 -4.16 -0.86
N TRP A 514 4.88 -5.34 -1.13
CA TRP A 514 3.79 -5.50 -2.08
C TRP A 514 2.45 -5.44 -1.33
N ARG A 515 1.42 -4.85 -1.94
CA ARG A 515 0.07 -4.57 -1.40
C ARG A 515 -0.36 -5.53 -0.28
N ALA A 516 -0.64 -5.00 0.93
CA ALA A 516 -0.85 -5.72 2.19
C ALA A 516 0.37 -6.57 2.63
N PRO A 517 1.57 -5.97 2.81
CA PRO A 517 2.79 -6.70 3.13
C PRO A 517 2.63 -7.63 4.33
N GLY A 518 3.15 -8.85 4.21
CA GLY A 518 3.02 -9.91 5.22
C GLY A 518 1.60 -10.48 5.30
N SER A 519 0.59 -9.62 5.45
CA SER A 519 -0.81 -10.04 5.60
C SER A 519 -1.34 -10.79 4.37
N CYS A 520 -0.93 -10.41 3.16
CA CYS A 520 -1.39 -11.01 1.90
C CYS A 520 -1.09 -12.52 1.78
N THR A 521 0.03 -12.97 2.39
CA THR A 521 0.43 -14.38 2.39
C THR A 521 0.03 -15.09 3.68
N TYR A 522 0.23 -14.43 4.83
CA TYR A 522 -0.07 -15.04 6.11
C TYR A 522 -1.57 -15.33 6.29
N ALA A 523 -2.46 -14.44 5.82
CA ALA A 523 -3.90 -14.70 5.85
C ALA A 523 -4.27 -15.96 5.06
N TRP A 524 -3.65 -16.18 3.88
CA TRP A 524 -3.86 -17.41 3.13
C TRP A 524 -3.42 -18.65 3.92
N VAL A 525 -2.24 -18.61 4.49
CA VAL A 525 -1.70 -19.73 5.28
C VAL A 525 -2.61 -20.05 6.47
N ILE A 526 -2.89 -19.04 7.30
CA ILE A 526 -3.59 -19.31 8.57
C ILE A 526 -5.08 -19.60 8.39
N CYS A 527 -5.78 -18.88 7.50
CA CYS A 527 -7.20 -19.15 7.27
C CYS A 527 -7.43 -20.48 6.54
N SER A 528 -6.51 -20.89 5.64
CA SER A 528 -6.59 -22.23 5.03
C SER A 528 -6.34 -23.32 6.06
N PHE A 529 -5.36 -23.14 6.95
CA PHE A 529 -5.08 -24.14 7.99
C PHE A 529 -6.19 -24.23 9.04
N LEU A 530 -6.81 -23.11 9.43
CA LEU A 530 -7.96 -23.12 10.33
C LEU A 530 -9.19 -23.77 9.69
N ASP A 531 -9.37 -23.63 8.39
CA ASP A 531 -10.41 -24.36 7.64
C ASP A 531 -10.13 -25.87 7.63
N GLU A 532 -8.87 -26.28 7.43
CA GLU A 532 -8.49 -27.70 7.54
C GLU A 532 -8.78 -28.28 8.94
N LEU A 533 -8.48 -27.52 10.00
CA LEU A 533 -8.76 -27.90 11.39
C LEU A 533 -10.26 -27.98 11.69
N ALA A 534 -11.06 -27.04 11.15
CA ALA A 534 -12.51 -27.07 11.27
C ALA A 534 -13.10 -28.34 10.65
N HIS A 535 -12.65 -28.70 9.45
CA HIS A 535 -13.04 -29.95 8.80
C HIS A 535 -12.61 -31.20 9.58
N ALA A 536 -11.37 -31.21 10.12
CA ALA A 536 -10.90 -32.32 10.97
C ALA A 536 -11.73 -32.45 12.26
N ALA A 537 -12.24 -31.34 12.79
CA ALA A 537 -13.15 -31.30 13.91
C ALA A 537 -14.62 -31.65 13.56
N GLY A 538 -14.95 -31.87 12.28
CA GLY A 538 -16.31 -32.05 11.82
C GLY A 538 -17.20 -30.83 12.01
N ARG A 539 -16.65 -29.62 12.06
CA ARG A 539 -17.35 -28.37 12.31
C ARG A 539 -17.42 -27.47 11.08
N ASP A 540 -18.50 -26.71 10.99
CA ASP A 540 -18.61 -25.65 10.00
C ASP A 540 -17.47 -24.60 10.19
N PRO A 541 -16.75 -24.19 9.15
CA PRO A 541 -15.65 -23.24 9.26
C PRO A 541 -16.05 -21.88 9.85
N VAL A 542 -17.25 -21.35 9.56
CA VAL A 542 -17.71 -20.08 10.13
C VAL A 542 -17.91 -20.25 11.65
N GLU A 543 -18.61 -21.31 12.06
CA GLU A 543 -18.89 -21.60 13.48
C GLU A 543 -17.62 -21.91 14.27
N PHE A 544 -16.66 -22.62 13.66
CA PHE A 544 -15.35 -22.90 14.26
C PHE A 544 -14.60 -21.60 14.56
N ASN A 545 -14.54 -20.67 13.61
CA ASN A 545 -13.84 -19.42 13.77
C ASN A 545 -14.57 -18.42 14.71
N LEU A 546 -15.91 -18.42 14.70
CA LEU A 546 -16.69 -17.65 15.69
C LEU A 546 -16.44 -18.15 17.12
N ALA A 547 -16.34 -19.46 17.31
CA ALA A 547 -15.99 -20.06 18.59
C ALA A 547 -14.56 -19.74 19.03
N LEU A 548 -13.59 -19.78 18.10
CA LEU A 548 -12.19 -19.40 18.35
C LEU A 548 -12.06 -17.93 18.81
N LEU A 549 -12.79 -17.01 18.18
CA LEU A 549 -12.82 -15.59 18.55
C LEU A 549 -13.48 -15.35 19.94
N GLY A 550 -14.22 -16.33 20.44
CA GLY A 550 -14.84 -16.27 21.76
C GLY A 550 -15.88 -15.17 21.95
N THR A 551 -16.15 -14.79 23.20
CA THR A 551 -17.18 -13.80 23.55
C THR A 551 -16.62 -12.43 23.91
N ARG A 552 -15.32 -12.30 24.18
CA ARG A 552 -14.70 -11.01 24.48
C ARG A 552 -14.76 -10.08 23.27
N ASP A 553 -15.11 -8.83 23.48
CA ASP A 553 -15.18 -7.85 22.41
C ASP A 553 -13.80 -7.36 21.98
N THR A 554 -12.89 -7.22 22.95
CA THR A 554 -11.52 -6.78 22.68
C THR A 554 -10.54 -7.68 23.42
N VAL A 555 -9.52 -8.12 22.70
CA VAL A 555 -8.41 -8.91 23.25
C VAL A 555 -7.15 -8.01 23.29
N PRO A 556 -6.52 -7.83 24.46
CA PRO A 556 -5.32 -7.01 24.59
C PRO A 556 -4.18 -7.51 23.71
N GLY A 557 -3.33 -6.60 23.27
CA GLY A 557 -2.05 -6.96 22.64
C GLY A 557 -1.04 -7.39 23.70
N THR A 558 -0.02 -8.13 23.28
CA THR A 558 1.08 -8.55 24.16
C THR A 558 2.20 -7.50 24.15
N GLY A 559 2.81 -7.28 25.32
CA GLY A 559 3.90 -6.34 25.51
C GLY A 559 3.49 -4.85 25.43
N PRO A 560 4.43 -3.92 25.67
CA PRO A 560 4.17 -2.48 25.79
C PRO A 560 3.67 -1.80 24.52
N ARG A 561 3.80 -2.43 23.37
CA ARG A 561 3.40 -1.91 22.04
C ARG A 561 2.29 -2.73 21.40
N GLY A 562 1.80 -3.76 22.07
CA GLY A 562 0.75 -4.64 21.56
C GLY A 562 -0.55 -3.87 21.35
N ARG A 563 -1.10 -3.90 20.14
CA ARG A 563 -2.40 -3.29 19.84
C ARG A 563 -3.53 -4.23 20.20
N PRO A 564 -4.62 -3.73 20.76
CA PRO A 564 -5.79 -4.55 21.01
C PRO A 564 -6.39 -5.04 19.68
N TYR A 565 -6.88 -6.28 19.69
CA TYR A 565 -7.65 -6.87 18.61
C TYR A 565 -9.14 -6.79 18.94
N ASN A 566 -9.94 -6.21 18.06
CA ASN A 566 -11.38 -6.12 18.25
C ASN A 566 -12.08 -7.36 17.67
N ALA A 567 -12.31 -8.35 18.53
CA ALA A 567 -12.94 -9.60 18.13
C ALA A 567 -14.43 -9.42 17.81
N ALA A 568 -15.11 -8.43 18.40
CA ALA A 568 -16.50 -8.13 18.07
C ALA A 568 -16.67 -7.68 16.62
N ARG A 569 -15.77 -6.81 16.12
CA ARG A 569 -15.77 -6.38 14.71
C ARG A 569 -15.54 -7.56 13.79
N MET A 570 -14.57 -8.45 14.10
CA MET A 570 -14.30 -9.63 13.29
C MET A 570 -15.49 -10.61 13.30
N ARG A 571 -16.08 -10.90 14.46
CA ARG A 571 -17.30 -11.72 14.52
C ARG A 571 -18.45 -11.13 13.70
N ASN A 572 -18.57 -9.80 13.68
CA ASN A 572 -19.63 -9.12 12.93
C ASN A 572 -19.44 -9.29 11.41
N VAL A 573 -18.23 -9.05 10.87
CA VAL A 573 -17.98 -9.24 9.44
C VAL A 573 -18.09 -10.70 9.02
N LEU A 574 -17.70 -11.67 9.88
CA LEU A 574 -17.89 -13.10 9.64
C LEU A 574 -19.37 -13.48 9.52
N ARG A 575 -20.21 -13.01 10.44
CA ARG A 575 -21.68 -13.27 10.40
C ARG A 575 -22.31 -12.61 9.16
N GLN A 576 -21.93 -11.39 8.87
CA GLN A 576 -22.48 -10.68 7.72
C GLN A 576 -22.09 -11.33 6.39
N VAL A 577 -20.84 -11.71 6.23
CA VAL A 577 -20.42 -12.37 4.98
C VAL A 577 -21.09 -13.72 4.81
N ALA A 578 -21.25 -14.49 5.88
CA ALA A 578 -21.97 -15.77 5.86
C ALA A 578 -23.45 -15.58 5.45
N GLU A 579 -24.15 -14.62 6.05
CA GLU A 579 -25.52 -14.26 5.68
C GLU A 579 -25.63 -13.83 4.23
N LYS A 580 -24.83 -12.87 3.80
CA LYS A 580 -24.93 -12.26 2.46
C LYS A 580 -24.47 -13.20 1.33
N SER A 581 -23.56 -14.11 1.62
CA SER A 581 -23.12 -15.12 0.64
C SER A 581 -24.09 -16.29 0.50
N GLY A 582 -25.01 -16.49 1.47
CA GLY A 582 -25.82 -17.69 1.57
C GLY A 582 -24.98 -18.90 1.96
N TRP A 583 -24.07 -18.73 2.92
CA TRP A 583 -23.24 -19.80 3.47
C TRP A 583 -24.08 -20.98 3.94
N GLY A 584 -23.58 -22.19 3.78
CA GLY A 584 -24.26 -23.42 4.17
C GLY A 584 -25.29 -23.93 3.16
N ARG A 585 -25.58 -23.24 2.05
CA ARG A 585 -26.46 -23.76 1.00
C ARG A 585 -25.81 -24.94 0.28
N ALA A 586 -26.61 -25.93 -0.06
CA ALA A 586 -26.13 -27.05 -0.85
C ALA A 586 -25.74 -26.62 -2.28
N LEU A 587 -24.57 -27.04 -2.72
CA LEU A 587 -24.07 -26.83 -4.06
C LEU A 587 -23.80 -28.14 -4.76
N PRO A 588 -23.96 -28.22 -6.09
CA PRO A 588 -23.59 -29.41 -6.82
C PRO A 588 -22.08 -29.65 -6.77
N ARG A 589 -21.67 -30.92 -6.95
CA ARG A 589 -20.25 -31.29 -7.03
C ARG A 589 -19.51 -30.46 -8.09
N GLY A 590 -18.27 -30.10 -7.81
CA GLY A 590 -17.48 -29.15 -8.62
C GLY A 590 -17.79 -27.68 -8.34
N ARG A 591 -18.74 -27.35 -7.46
CA ARG A 591 -18.95 -26.01 -6.96
C ARG A 591 -18.75 -25.97 -5.45
N GLY A 592 -18.16 -24.87 -4.95
CA GLY A 592 -17.87 -24.72 -3.53
C GLY A 592 -17.90 -23.27 -3.08
N LEU A 593 -18.21 -23.09 -1.79
CA LEU A 593 -18.04 -21.86 -1.05
C LEU A 593 -16.82 -21.99 -0.15
N GLY A 594 -16.02 -20.95 -0.06
CA GLY A 594 -14.87 -20.89 0.84
C GLY A 594 -14.78 -19.56 1.55
N LEU A 595 -14.43 -19.61 2.83
CA LEU A 595 -14.29 -18.45 3.70
C LEU A 595 -12.83 -18.02 3.79
N GLY A 596 -12.58 -16.71 3.69
CA GLY A 596 -11.35 -16.04 4.11
C GLY A 596 -11.67 -14.81 4.93
N TYR A 597 -10.85 -14.49 5.91
CA TYR A 597 -11.05 -13.31 6.74
C TYR A 597 -9.72 -12.88 7.34
N PHE A 598 -9.55 -11.58 7.58
CA PHE A 598 -8.33 -11.10 8.23
C PHE A 598 -8.50 -9.69 8.79
N PHE A 599 -7.73 -9.39 9.82
CA PHE A 599 -7.50 -8.03 10.31
C PHE A 599 -6.18 -7.53 9.74
N SER A 600 -6.24 -6.52 8.91
CA SER A 600 -5.05 -5.94 8.30
C SER A 600 -5.24 -4.44 8.13
N HIS A 601 -4.17 -3.65 8.32
CA HIS A 601 -4.19 -2.21 8.06
C HIS A 601 -5.38 -1.48 8.72
N GLN A 602 -5.74 -1.89 9.94
CA GLN A 602 -6.86 -1.38 10.77
C GLN A 602 -8.27 -1.71 10.22
N GLY A 603 -8.38 -2.48 9.15
CA GLY A 603 -9.65 -2.98 8.61
C GLY A 603 -9.95 -4.41 9.05
N TYR A 604 -11.22 -4.74 9.30
CA TYR A 604 -11.73 -6.08 9.56
C TYR A 604 -12.53 -6.53 8.34
N ILE A 605 -12.03 -7.50 7.62
CA ILE A 605 -12.62 -7.95 6.37
C ILE A 605 -12.87 -9.45 6.41
N ALA A 606 -14.02 -9.88 5.90
CA ALA A 606 -14.33 -11.28 5.62
C ALA A 606 -14.87 -11.40 4.20
N GLU A 607 -14.43 -12.45 3.50
CA GLU A 607 -14.82 -12.74 2.13
C GLU A 607 -15.26 -14.19 1.99
N VAL A 608 -16.29 -14.40 1.18
CA VAL A 608 -16.71 -15.74 0.73
C VAL A 608 -16.60 -15.77 -0.79
N ALA A 609 -15.76 -16.67 -1.28
CA ALA A 609 -15.66 -16.96 -2.71
C ALA A 609 -16.57 -18.15 -3.07
N GLU A 610 -17.25 -18.05 -4.21
CA GLU A 610 -17.93 -19.15 -4.86
C GLU A 610 -17.16 -19.51 -6.12
N VAL A 611 -16.78 -20.78 -6.24
CA VAL A 611 -16.02 -21.26 -7.39
C VAL A 611 -16.72 -22.43 -8.08
N THR A 612 -16.43 -22.58 -9.37
CA THR A 612 -16.67 -23.78 -10.14
C THR A 612 -15.33 -24.37 -10.58
N VAL A 613 -15.14 -25.67 -10.35
CA VAL A 613 -13.99 -26.43 -10.85
C VAL A 613 -14.55 -27.55 -11.74
N THR A 614 -14.15 -27.58 -13.01
CA THR A 614 -14.57 -28.65 -13.91
C THR A 614 -13.89 -29.99 -13.54
N PRO A 615 -14.42 -31.16 -13.97
CA PRO A 615 -13.71 -32.43 -13.75
C PRO A 615 -12.29 -32.45 -14.31
N ALA A 616 -12.01 -31.68 -15.35
CA ALA A 616 -10.68 -31.51 -15.92
C ALA A 616 -9.77 -30.57 -15.10
N GLY A 617 -10.27 -29.97 -14.00
CA GLY A 617 -9.48 -29.09 -13.14
C GLY A 617 -9.49 -27.61 -13.52
N GLU A 618 -10.35 -27.19 -14.46
CA GLU A 618 -10.45 -25.78 -14.84
C GLU A 618 -11.18 -24.98 -13.75
N LEU A 619 -10.49 -24.00 -13.18
CA LEU A 619 -11.01 -23.11 -12.14
C LEU A 619 -11.73 -21.90 -12.73
N ARG A 620 -12.87 -21.55 -12.16
CA ARG A 620 -13.58 -20.30 -12.37
C ARG A 620 -14.06 -19.74 -11.04
N VAL A 621 -13.79 -18.47 -10.78
CA VAL A 621 -14.36 -17.75 -9.64
C VAL A 621 -15.67 -17.09 -10.10
N ASP A 622 -16.78 -17.61 -9.60
CA ASP A 622 -18.12 -17.17 -10.04
C ASP A 622 -18.55 -15.89 -9.33
N ARG A 623 -18.32 -15.83 -8.00
CA ARG A 623 -18.77 -14.73 -7.15
C ARG A 623 -17.84 -14.55 -5.97
N VAL A 624 -17.64 -13.30 -5.55
CA VAL A 624 -17.02 -12.97 -4.26
C VAL A 624 -17.92 -12.02 -3.50
N VAL A 625 -18.24 -12.35 -2.26
CA VAL A 625 -18.99 -11.49 -1.34
C VAL A 625 -18.05 -11.03 -0.26
N ALA A 626 -17.95 -9.71 -0.03
CA ALA A 626 -17.09 -9.11 0.96
C ALA A 626 -17.90 -8.32 2.01
N ALA A 627 -17.65 -8.59 3.29
CA ALA A 627 -18.09 -7.77 4.41
C ALA A 627 -16.91 -6.95 4.94
N VAL A 628 -17.06 -5.62 4.93
CA VAL A 628 -15.95 -4.67 5.08
C VAL A 628 -16.23 -3.68 6.20
N ASP A 629 -15.47 -3.76 7.30
CA ASP A 629 -15.51 -2.80 8.39
C ASP A 629 -14.22 -1.97 8.44
N VAL A 630 -14.34 -0.72 8.00
CA VAL A 630 -13.27 0.29 8.03
C VAL A 630 -13.70 1.55 8.82
N GLY A 631 -14.64 1.37 9.74
CA GLY A 631 -15.07 2.40 10.69
C GLY A 631 -16.35 3.15 10.30
N SER A 632 -16.52 4.31 10.90
CA SER A 632 -17.79 5.05 10.92
C SER A 632 -18.14 5.77 9.61
N GLN A 633 -17.16 6.04 8.75
CA GLN A 633 -17.38 6.86 7.56
C GLN A 633 -16.65 6.30 6.33
N ILE A 634 -17.40 5.96 5.30
CA ILE A 634 -16.89 5.82 3.94
C ILE A 634 -16.85 7.22 3.33
N VAL A 635 -15.65 7.69 3.00
CA VAL A 635 -15.46 9.08 2.48
C VAL A 635 -16.03 9.20 1.07
N ASN A 636 -15.58 8.35 0.14
CA ASN A 636 -16.09 8.28 -1.23
C ASN A 636 -16.51 6.85 -1.53
N LEU A 637 -17.81 6.61 -1.70
CA LEU A 637 -18.33 5.26 -1.88
C LEU A 637 -17.81 4.61 -3.17
N SER A 638 -17.74 5.36 -4.28
CA SER A 638 -17.19 4.88 -5.55
C SER A 638 -15.72 4.45 -5.41
N GLY A 639 -14.90 5.28 -4.74
CA GLY A 639 -13.50 4.96 -4.47
C GLY A 639 -13.33 3.73 -3.57
N ALA A 640 -14.16 3.61 -2.54
CA ALA A 640 -14.13 2.47 -1.62
C ALA A 640 -14.48 1.14 -2.32
N GLU A 641 -15.53 1.13 -3.14
CA GLU A 641 -15.89 -0.05 -3.94
C GLU A 641 -14.76 -0.44 -4.90
N ASN A 642 -14.17 0.53 -5.61
CA ASN A 642 -13.04 0.28 -6.50
C ASN A 642 -11.84 -0.32 -5.76
N GLN A 643 -11.58 0.09 -4.51
CA GLN A 643 -10.48 -0.49 -3.72
C GLN A 643 -10.74 -1.94 -3.33
N VAL A 644 -11.96 -2.31 -2.95
CA VAL A 644 -12.32 -3.70 -2.65
C VAL A 644 -12.26 -4.56 -3.92
N GLN A 645 -12.87 -4.11 -5.00
CA GLN A 645 -12.83 -4.82 -6.29
C GLN A 645 -11.39 -5.02 -6.79
N GLY A 646 -10.57 -3.96 -6.72
CA GLY A 646 -9.16 -4.00 -7.08
C GLY A 646 -8.34 -4.92 -6.17
N SER A 647 -8.62 -4.96 -4.87
CA SER A 647 -7.99 -5.88 -3.91
C SER A 647 -8.30 -7.35 -4.23
N ILE A 648 -9.56 -7.65 -4.52
CA ILE A 648 -10.02 -8.99 -4.88
C ILE A 648 -9.37 -9.44 -6.21
N THR A 649 -9.36 -8.58 -7.22
CA THR A 649 -8.78 -8.90 -8.53
C THR A 649 -7.27 -9.08 -8.46
N ASP A 650 -6.57 -8.20 -7.75
CA ASP A 650 -5.13 -8.23 -7.56
C ASP A 650 -4.69 -9.44 -6.71
N GLY A 651 -5.40 -9.69 -5.60
CA GLY A 651 -5.20 -10.87 -4.76
C GLY A 651 -5.43 -12.18 -5.52
N LEU A 652 -6.44 -12.24 -6.39
CA LEU A 652 -6.70 -13.41 -7.23
C LEU A 652 -5.58 -13.61 -8.27
N SER A 653 -5.09 -12.53 -8.88
CA SER A 653 -3.96 -12.57 -9.82
C SER A 653 -2.71 -13.16 -9.16
N ALA A 654 -2.36 -12.63 -7.98
CA ALA A 654 -1.21 -13.08 -7.21
C ALA A 654 -1.34 -14.55 -6.75
N ALA A 655 -2.53 -14.94 -6.25
CA ALA A 655 -2.75 -16.30 -5.76
C ALA A 655 -2.82 -17.34 -6.87
N TRP A 656 -3.33 -16.98 -8.04
CA TRP A 656 -3.61 -17.97 -9.09
C TRP A 656 -2.46 -18.17 -10.07
N ARG A 657 -1.73 -17.08 -10.46
CA ARG A 657 -0.87 -17.13 -11.64
C ARG A 657 0.55 -16.60 -11.43
N GLN A 658 0.75 -15.68 -10.47
CA GLN A 658 2.01 -14.94 -10.39
C GLN A 658 3.09 -15.72 -9.65
N GLU A 659 4.24 -15.83 -10.26
CA GLU A 659 5.46 -16.34 -9.65
C GLU A 659 6.69 -15.82 -10.40
N LEU A 660 7.76 -15.64 -9.66
CA LEU A 660 9.09 -15.38 -10.21
C LEU A 660 10.01 -16.57 -9.95
N ASP A 661 10.76 -16.92 -10.97
CA ASP A 661 11.80 -17.92 -10.93
C ASP A 661 13.16 -17.23 -10.81
N ILE A 662 13.88 -17.51 -9.75
CA ILE A 662 15.22 -16.99 -9.48
C ILE A 662 16.21 -18.11 -9.74
N ARG A 663 17.02 -17.97 -10.79
CA ARG A 663 18.05 -18.94 -11.15
C ARG A 663 19.40 -18.25 -11.26
N GLN A 664 20.42 -18.84 -10.65
CA GLN A 664 21.80 -18.32 -10.72
C GLN A 664 21.87 -16.83 -10.33
N GLY A 665 21.14 -16.44 -9.27
CA GLY A 665 21.14 -15.09 -8.74
C GLY A 665 20.41 -14.03 -9.60
N ARG A 666 19.59 -14.44 -10.57
CA ARG A 666 18.82 -13.53 -11.43
C ARG A 666 17.37 -13.97 -11.57
N VAL A 667 16.49 -13.02 -11.78
CA VAL A 667 15.10 -13.28 -12.14
C VAL A 667 15.02 -13.62 -13.62
N VAL A 668 14.30 -14.71 -13.94
CA VAL A 668 14.20 -15.24 -15.30
C VAL A 668 13.20 -14.45 -16.14
N GLN A 669 12.04 -14.12 -15.56
CA GLN A 669 10.96 -13.45 -16.28
C GLN A 669 11.33 -12.04 -16.69
N SER A 670 11.00 -11.69 -17.93
CA SER A 670 11.28 -10.40 -18.52
C SER A 670 10.05 -9.66 -19.04
N ASN A 671 8.90 -10.36 -19.22
CA ASN A 671 7.68 -9.73 -19.72
C ASN A 671 6.43 -10.55 -19.36
N PHE A 672 5.24 -10.02 -19.61
CA PHE A 672 3.94 -10.59 -19.26
C PHE A 672 3.61 -11.93 -19.91
N HIS A 673 4.31 -12.36 -20.96
CA HIS A 673 4.16 -13.71 -21.51
C HIS A 673 4.84 -14.77 -20.63
N GLU A 674 5.84 -14.38 -19.81
CA GLU A 674 6.53 -15.23 -18.84
C GLU A 674 6.02 -14.99 -17.39
N TYR A 675 5.44 -13.82 -17.16
CA TYR A 675 4.82 -13.44 -15.87
C TYR A 675 3.33 -13.16 -16.08
N PRO A 676 2.49 -14.21 -16.11
CA PRO A 676 1.09 -14.06 -16.46
C PRO A 676 0.30 -13.35 -15.36
N MET A 677 -0.40 -12.29 -15.75
CA MET A 677 -1.36 -11.57 -14.91
C MET A 677 -2.76 -12.08 -15.19
N LEU A 678 -3.67 -11.89 -14.22
CA LEU A 678 -5.08 -12.18 -14.40
C LEU A 678 -5.65 -11.42 -15.60
N ARG A 679 -6.42 -12.11 -16.44
CA ARG A 679 -7.12 -11.50 -17.58
C ARG A 679 -8.56 -11.19 -17.21
N ILE A 680 -9.20 -10.29 -17.94
CA ILE A 680 -10.59 -9.91 -17.70
C ILE A 680 -11.56 -11.12 -17.76
N ALA A 681 -11.25 -12.10 -18.57
CA ALA A 681 -12.04 -13.36 -18.68
C ALA A 681 -11.93 -14.23 -17.42
N ASP A 682 -10.85 -14.12 -16.66
CA ASP A 682 -10.58 -14.89 -15.45
C ASP A 682 -11.07 -14.18 -14.17
N ALA A 683 -11.43 -12.90 -14.29
CA ALA A 683 -11.91 -12.11 -13.15
C ALA A 683 -13.24 -12.67 -12.60
N PRO A 684 -13.51 -12.49 -11.30
CA PRO A 684 -14.80 -12.89 -10.72
C PRO A 684 -15.96 -12.26 -11.51
N ARG A 685 -16.98 -13.06 -11.83
CA ARG A 685 -18.15 -12.58 -12.58
C ARG A 685 -18.99 -11.58 -11.80
N SER A 686 -18.99 -11.69 -10.47
CA SER A 686 -19.69 -10.81 -9.55
C SER A 686 -18.86 -10.57 -8.31
N ILE A 687 -18.77 -9.31 -7.89
CA ILE A 687 -18.19 -8.90 -6.60
C ILE A 687 -19.25 -8.08 -5.87
N GLU A 688 -19.68 -8.56 -4.72
CA GLU A 688 -20.68 -7.91 -3.87
C GLU A 688 -20.01 -7.40 -2.60
N ILE A 689 -20.20 -6.11 -2.30
CA ILE A 689 -19.52 -5.43 -1.20
C ILE A 689 -20.54 -4.90 -0.21
N HIS A 690 -20.40 -5.29 1.06
CA HIS A 690 -21.24 -4.88 2.16
C HIS A 690 -20.41 -4.12 3.19
N PHE A 691 -20.51 -2.79 3.18
CA PHE A 691 -19.83 -1.95 4.18
C PHE A 691 -20.57 -2.00 5.51
N VAL A 692 -19.83 -2.38 6.56
CA VAL A 692 -20.31 -2.44 7.94
C VAL A 692 -19.97 -1.14 8.63
N LYS A 693 -20.98 -0.36 9.04
CA LYS A 693 -20.76 0.86 9.81
C LYS A 693 -20.58 0.56 11.28
N THR A 694 -19.54 1.11 11.87
CA THR A 694 -19.24 1.05 13.30
C THR A 694 -18.86 2.44 13.80
N ASP A 695 -18.82 2.66 15.12
CA ASP A 695 -18.46 3.96 15.71
C ASP A 695 -16.94 4.20 15.81
N TYR A 696 -16.14 3.35 15.18
CA TYR A 696 -14.69 3.50 15.17
C TYR A 696 -14.26 4.56 14.16
N PRO A 697 -13.13 5.23 14.40
CA PRO A 697 -12.59 6.19 13.45
C PRO A 697 -12.40 5.58 12.04
N PRO A 698 -12.64 6.36 10.96
CA PRO A 698 -12.43 5.87 9.60
C PRO A 698 -11.00 5.43 9.35
N THR A 699 -10.83 4.28 8.71
CA THR A 699 -9.53 3.73 8.32
C THR A 699 -9.38 3.67 6.80
N GLY A 700 -8.18 3.30 6.31
CA GLY A 700 -7.92 3.16 4.89
C GLY A 700 -8.41 1.82 4.34
N LEU A 701 -8.65 1.78 3.03
CA LEU A 701 -9.17 0.60 2.33
C LEU A 701 -8.29 0.19 1.12
N GLY A 702 -7.08 0.73 1.03
CA GLY A 702 -6.15 0.40 -0.06
C GLY A 702 -5.70 -1.06 -0.07
N GLU A 703 -5.63 -1.70 1.10
CA GLU A 703 -4.96 -2.97 1.31
C GLU A 703 -5.80 -4.04 2.01
N PRO A 704 -6.67 -3.72 3.03
CA PRO A 704 -7.20 -4.75 3.93
C PRO A 704 -8.16 -5.75 3.29
N ALA A 705 -8.71 -5.47 2.12
CA ALA A 705 -9.58 -6.40 1.39
C ALA A 705 -8.81 -7.39 0.49
N LEU A 706 -7.48 -7.34 0.45
CA LEU A 706 -6.68 -8.28 -0.36
C LEU A 706 -6.39 -9.61 0.38
N PRO A 707 -5.98 -9.59 1.66
CA PRO A 707 -5.58 -10.80 2.38
C PRO A 707 -6.64 -11.90 2.44
N PRO A 708 -7.95 -11.63 2.62
CA PRO A 708 -8.97 -12.67 2.73
C PRO A 708 -9.23 -13.47 1.45
N LEU A 709 -8.87 -12.93 0.28
CA LEU A 709 -9.30 -13.54 -0.99
C LEU A 709 -8.63 -14.90 -1.27
N ALA A 710 -7.32 -14.97 -1.11
CA ALA A 710 -6.58 -16.20 -1.41
C ALA A 710 -7.09 -17.40 -0.60
N PRO A 711 -7.28 -17.31 0.73
CA PRO A 711 -7.89 -18.42 1.49
C PRO A 711 -9.33 -18.68 1.11
N ALA A 712 -10.15 -17.65 0.81
CA ALA A 712 -11.53 -17.84 0.37
C ALA A 712 -11.60 -18.70 -0.89
N VAL A 713 -10.77 -18.41 -1.90
CA VAL A 713 -10.72 -19.20 -3.14
C VAL A 713 -10.18 -20.60 -2.90
N CYS A 714 -9.08 -20.75 -2.15
CA CYS A 714 -8.48 -22.08 -1.88
C CYS A 714 -9.42 -23.00 -1.08
N ASN A 715 -10.13 -22.45 -0.09
CA ASN A 715 -11.12 -23.20 0.69
C ASN A 715 -12.36 -23.54 -0.15
N ALA A 716 -12.78 -22.67 -1.07
CA ALA A 716 -13.85 -22.96 -2.03
C ALA A 716 -13.45 -24.09 -3.01
N ILE A 717 -12.20 -24.13 -3.46
CA ILE A 717 -11.65 -25.23 -4.27
C ILE A 717 -11.74 -26.55 -3.49
N PHE A 718 -11.36 -26.55 -2.22
CA PHE A 718 -11.48 -27.74 -1.39
C PHE A 718 -12.94 -28.18 -1.25
N ALA A 719 -13.85 -27.27 -0.97
CA ALA A 719 -15.28 -27.58 -0.88
C ALA A 719 -15.86 -28.13 -2.21
N ALA A 720 -15.33 -27.69 -3.35
CA ALA A 720 -15.75 -28.15 -4.67
C ALA A 720 -15.18 -29.53 -5.06
N THR A 721 -13.93 -29.83 -4.66
CA THR A 721 -13.13 -30.94 -5.23
C THR A 721 -12.55 -31.89 -4.19
N GLY A 722 -12.49 -31.51 -2.93
CA GLY A 722 -11.76 -32.21 -1.87
C GLY A 722 -10.24 -32.02 -1.89
N LYS A 723 -9.72 -31.17 -2.80
CA LYS A 723 -8.26 -30.92 -2.93
C LYS A 723 -7.84 -29.67 -2.18
N ARG A 724 -6.83 -29.78 -1.33
CA ARG A 724 -6.22 -28.66 -0.62
C ARG A 724 -5.13 -28.00 -1.47
N VAL A 725 -5.16 -26.68 -1.54
CA VAL A 725 -4.10 -25.87 -2.16
C VAL A 725 -3.16 -25.40 -1.04
N ARG A 726 -1.98 -25.97 -0.97
CA ARG A 726 -0.94 -25.64 0.02
C ARG A 726 0.33 -25.03 -0.62
N GLN A 727 0.29 -24.82 -1.93
CA GLN A 727 1.33 -24.15 -2.69
C GLN A 727 0.71 -23.13 -3.63
N LEU A 728 1.19 -21.88 -3.61
CA LEU A 728 0.86 -20.88 -4.61
C LEU A 728 1.95 -20.84 -5.70
N PRO A 729 1.60 -20.43 -6.93
CA PRO A 729 0.26 -20.10 -7.40
C PRO A 729 -0.63 -21.35 -7.53
N ILE A 730 -1.95 -21.15 -7.45
CA ILE A 730 -2.97 -22.22 -7.56
C ILE A 730 -2.77 -23.04 -8.84
N SER A 731 -2.33 -22.40 -9.94
CA SER A 731 -2.05 -23.04 -11.22
C SER A 731 -1.02 -24.17 -11.17
N ARG A 732 -0.24 -24.30 -10.09
CA ARG A 732 0.66 -25.43 -9.85
C ARG A 732 -0.01 -26.65 -9.23
N THR A 733 -1.26 -26.53 -8.79
CA THR A 733 -2.01 -27.61 -8.17
C THR A 733 -2.92 -28.27 -9.20
N ASP A 734 -2.83 -29.59 -9.34
CA ASP A 734 -3.81 -30.34 -10.13
C ASP A 734 -5.17 -30.35 -9.42
N LEU A 735 -6.14 -29.64 -9.98
CA LEU A 735 -7.49 -29.52 -9.46
C LEU A 735 -8.46 -30.53 -10.07
N SER A 736 -8.04 -31.42 -10.97
CA SER A 736 -8.90 -32.42 -11.60
C SER A 736 -9.55 -33.36 -10.55
N TRP A 737 -10.78 -33.76 -10.79
CA TRP A 737 -11.52 -34.62 -9.86
C TRP A 737 -12.45 -35.61 -10.62
N SER A 738 -12.77 -36.76 -10.01
CA SER A 738 -13.60 -37.82 -10.58
C SER A 738 -14.96 -37.94 -9.87
#